data_3d8380682162e9bec4492a71437184df
#
_entry.id   3d8380682162e9bec4492a71437184df
#
_cell.length_a   1.000
_cell.length_b   1.000
_cell.length_c   1.000
_cell.angle_alpha   90.00
_cell.angle_beta   90.00
_cell.angle_gamma   90.00
#
_symmetry.space_group_name_H-M   'P 1'
#
loop_
_entity.id
_entity.type
_entity.pdbx_description
1 polymer ?
#
loop_
_entity_poly.entity_id
_entity_poly.type
_entity_poly.pdbx_seq_one_letter_code
_entity_poly.pdbx_strand_id
1 'polypeptide(L)'
;MRYSQIYLRETDHTNKTSVALLTPKDVRKLTRQGIAIFVEMSETRVYSDEEYLKNGGIITTEPWYSPLHRACLIIGWYPPTELDKLRQHVHLCISNHFSDECLDMFKQSNSTLYFCDNMHIIPYHHTFTHNIIAGYAAAGLGLSQLYVRHNDNQSMGEIGQWTTQESLYMLLDQYFQSWDPITIGIVGIQTDYGKGVKSMLDDLTFHYTLLDQSKMDCLDKLDIIFFCDCEYSVYTKEQLHIIYHKDRKHSVWVDVTSEIVHHSHPLHHLCPRYTTIYNPVAEISDTLDIIALDNYNLLFPNPSSIEISDTLLNIITCDTSFSTETNIVCSKHLENSHVTSYIMSLPACLSFPSDSSDIENGMKRNLERYEEWHQNMCSKVFSTKAEFFDYFAMTESWDLEQECYDFMQYVHPDEAVRNASVAASKQLSEFSNKWAMNTDFYKAILLFYDTFRHDLEGEEILYMERTMQSYKHRGIHLEKETRNKLEALNTELSELSIQYNANLGEVKDCLYLSSDDLNGVDVDFLGTLDKKDDKYKITTQYDHINKIMPYCEVEATRKALSQLFGMRGKEPYKNHELLQKALDLRKEKMGLLDHANYADYILSNRRMAKNSTQVLEFLNDLVEKMQKSSVQDVKQLAAHFEKEEMESWNLSYYTNLYKKSVLQLDQQEVQKYFPLEKLLPNLLGTFETIFQLRITECELEASQTWHGSVKCYAVHNAVEGETEDLIGHFYVDLYPREGKYGHAAAFTLKQAYVNEEGRSTPVSAMVCNFTRATKEKPSLLTFGEVETFFHELGHIFHQLMSKNRFSMFSGTAVEQDFVECPSQALENWCYEPEFLTRISSHYETGDVMPTDMMKKLKDNKQFCNGLHYIRQLQFALYDMELHSSSEHRDVITTYNELQSKYSPLVHCESCMAANFGHLMGGYESGYYGYLWSEVYAAEVFQLFKNSGDIFNREIGLHYRRCILERGGTQDGFTMMQNLLGRMPNSDAFLEQFA
;
A
#
# COMPACT_ATOMS: atom_id res chain seq x y z
N MET A 1 -22.98 -19.84 0.11
CA MET A 1 -22.09 -21.03 0.22
C MET A 1 -22.82 -22.27 -0.29
N ARG A 2 -22.17 -23.06 -1.16
CA ARG A 2 -22.78 -24.25 -1.80
C ARG A 2 -22.84 -25.47 -0.88
N TYR A 3 -21.90 -25.57 0.05
CA TYR A 3 -21.78 -26.71 0.97
C TYR A 3 -21.79 -26.23 2.43
N SER A 4 -22.65 -26.84 3.25
CA SER A 4 -22.69 -26.58 4.69
C SER A 4 -21.83 -27.55 5.51
N GLN A 5 -21.27 -28.57 4.84
CA GLN A 5 -20.44 -29.59 5.46
C GLN A 5 -19.29 -29.97 4.53
N ILE A 6 -18.11 -30.16 5.10
CA ILE A 6 -16.89 -30.57 4.41
C ILE A 6 -16.33 -31.79 5.14
N TYR A 7 -15.86 -32.80 4.40
CA TYR A 7 -15.11 -33.94 4.92
C TYR A 7 -13.67 -33.83 4.39
N LEU A 8 -12.71 -33.66 5.27
CA LEU A 8 -11.29 -33.65 4.95
C LEU A 8 -10.76 -35.07 5.07
N ARG A 9 -10.50 -35.69 3.91
CA ARG A 9 -10.02 -37.05 3.82
C ARG A 9 -8.49 -37.09 3.86
N GLU A 10 -7.96 -37.93 4.73
CA GLU A 10 -6.55 -38.30 4.69
C GLU A 10 -6.23 -39.16 3.47
N THR A 11 -5.03 -39.05 3.00
CA THR A 11 -4.58 -39.87 1.86
C THR A 11 -4.39 -41.32 2.27
N ASP A 12 -4.53 -42.21 1.29
CA ASP A 12 -4.25 -43.60 1.46
C ASP A 12 -2.97 -43.88 2.22
N HIS A 13 -3.00 -44.88 3.09
CA HIS A 13 -1.96 -45.28 4.05
C HIS A 13 -0.55 -45.53 3.48
N THR A 14 -0.35 -45.33 2.17
CA THR A 14 0.91 -45.59 1.47
C THR A 14 1.80 -44.39 1.25
N ASN A 15 1.26 -43.14 1.26
CA ASN A 15 2.04 -41.94 1.02
C ASN A 15 1.84 -40.95 2.16
N LYS A 16 2.87 -40.80 3.01
CA LYS A 16 2.91 -39.76 4.03
C LYS A 16 3.07 -38.41 3.35
N THR A 17 2.06 -37.56 3.38
CA THR A 17 2.17 -36.20 2.89
C THR A 17 2.49 -35.26 4.06
N SER A 18 3.48 -34.42 3.89
CA SER A 18 3.83 -33.36 4.84
C SER A 18 3.05 -32.07 4.64
N VAL A 19 2.08 -32.07 3.75
CA VAL A 19 1.30 -30.89 3.38
C VAL A 19 -0.17 -31.13 3.68
N ALA A 20 -0.77 -30.29 4.51
CA ALA A 20 -2.19 -30.34 4.83
C ALA A 20 -3.01 -29.58 3.76
N LEU A 21 -4.13 -30.18 3.35
CA LEU A 21 -5.04 -29.54 2.38
C LEU A 21 -5.77 -28.34 2.97
N LEU A 22 -6.18 -28.43 4.23
CA LEU A 22 -6.70 -27.32 5.02
C LEU A 22 -5.94 -27.27 6.35
N THR A 23 -5.42 -26.11 6.72
CA THR A 23 -4.77 -25.93 8.03
C THR A 23 -5.82 -25.86 9.14
N PRO A 24 -5.47 -26.07 10.42
CA PRO A 24 -6.39 -25.82 11.53
C PRO A 24 -6.96 -24.40 11.54
N LYS A 25 -6.20 -23.39 11.08
CA LYS A 25 -6.68 -22.00 10.95
C LYS A 25 -7.78 -21.86 9.90
N ASP A 26 -7.67 -22.56 8.77
CA ASP A 26 -8.69 -22.55 7.72
C ASP A 26 -9.95 -23.28 8.17
N VAL A 27 -9.80 -24.38 8.91
CA VAL A 27 -10.93 -25.03 9.57
C VAL A 27 -11.64 -24.05 10.50
N ARG A 28 -10.91 -23.26 11.29
CA ARG A 28 -11.49 -22.21 12.15
C ARG A 28 -12.22 -21.13 11.37
N LYS A 29 -11.66 -20.69 10.21
CA LYS A 29 -12.33 -19.71 9.33
C LYS A 29 -13.65 -20.26 8.81
N LEU A 30 -13.64 -21.49 8.28
CA LEU A 30 -14.83 -22.15 7.71
C LEU A 30 -15.89 -22.45 8.76
N THR A 31 -15.50 -22.90 9.95
CA THR A 31 -16.46 -23.18 11.04
C THR A 31 -17.13 -21.92 11.57
N ARG A 32 -16.42 -20.79 11.61
CA ARG A 32 -17.01 -19.48 11.92
C ARG A 32 -18.04 -19.02 10.89
N GLN A 33 -17.91 -19.45 9.64
CA GLN A 33 -18.88 -19.19 8.59
C GLN A 33 -20.06 -20.19 8.61
N GLY A 34 -20.15 -21.04 9.62
CA GLY A 34 -21.24 -22.01 9.79
C GLY A 34 -21.06 -23.32 8.99
N ILE A 35 -19.86 -23.59 8.47
CA ILE A 35 -19.54 -24.84 7.77
C ILE A 35 -19.03 -25.86 8.78
N ALA A 36 -19.64 -27.03 8.86
CA ALA A 36 -19.16 -28.13 9.68
C ALA A 36 -18.02 -28.87 8.97
N ILE A 37 -16.86 -28.99 9.58
CA ILE A 37 -15.68 -29.64 9.01
C ILE A 37 -15.43 -30.95 9.76
N PHE A 38 -15.63 -32.06 9.06
CA PHE A 38 -15.25 -33.38 9.53
C PHE A 38 -13.83 -33.69 9.07
N VAL A 39 -12.97 -34.05 10.00
CA VAL A 39 -11.56 -34.33 9.73
C VAL A 39 -11.31 -35.80 10.06
N GLU A 40 -10.90 -36.58 9.08
CA GLU A 40 -10.58 -38.00 9.26
C GLU A 40 -9.42 -38.18 10.24
N MET A 41 -9.57 -39.05 11.25
CA MET A 41 -8.52 -39.28 12.25
C MET A 41 -7.22 -39.76 11.60
N SER A 42 -6.08 -39.23 11.96
CA SER A 42 -4.78 -39.59 11.42
C SER A 42 -3.65 -39.38 12.41
N GLU A 43 -2.73 -40.34 12.49
CA GLU A 43 -1.52 -40.26 13.30
C GLU A 43 -0.32 -39.70 12.51
N THR A 44 -0.47 -39.46 11.20
CA THR A 44 0.67 -39.17 10.29
C THR A 44 0.60 -37.87 9.55
N ARG A 45 -0.45 -37.09 9.75
CA ARG A 45 -0.55 -35.74 9.07
C ARG A 45 0.26 -34.69 9.77
N VAL A 46 0.45 -33.56 9.10
CA VAL A 46 1.23 -32.40 9.55
C VAL A 46 0.72 -31.81 10.85
N TYR A 47 -0.61 -31.60 10.95
CA TYR A 47 -1.25 -31.07 12.15
C TYR A 47 -1.98 -32.19 12.90
N SER A 48 -1.87 -32.18 14.22
CA SER A 48 -2.50 -33.20 15.06
C SER A 48 -4.02 -33.09 15.08
N ASP A 49 -4.69 -34.19 15.41
CA ASP A 49 -6.14 -34.20 15.66
C ASP A 49 -6.56 -33.18 16.71
N GLU A 50 -5.72 -32.96 17.72
CA GLU A 50 -5.97 -31.99 18.78
C GLU A 50 -5.96 -30.55 18.28
N GLU A 51 -5.08 -30.20 17.34
CA GLU A 51 -5.02 -28.88 16.73
C GLU A 51 -6.26 -28.58 15.89
N TYR A 52 -6.72 -29.54 15.09
CA TYR A 52 -7.97 -29.43 14.35
C TYR A 52 -9.19 -29.29 15.28
N LEU A 53 -9.22 -30.09 16.37
CA LEU A 53 -10.30 -30.02 17.34
C LEU A 53 -10.38 -28.65 18.03
N LYS A 54 -9.24 -28.10 18.44
CA LYS A 54 -9.15 -26.76 19.05
C LYS A 54 -9.63 -25.64 18.13
N ASN A 55 -9.57 -25.85 16.84
CA ASN A 55 -10.00 -24.91 15.80
C ASN A 55 -11.40 -25.21 15.23
N GLY A 56 -12.19 -26.04 15.92
CA GLY A 56 -13.59 -26.29 15.59
C GLY A 56 -13.84 -27.41 14.57
N GLY A 57 -12.80 -28.14 14.18
CA GLY A 57 -12.94 -29.39 13.41
C GLY A 57 -13.58 -30.51 14.24
N ILE A 58 -14.28 -31.40 13.57
CA ILE A 58 -14.90 -32.58 14.17
C ILE A 58 -14.08 -33.81 13.73
N ILE A 59 -13.27 -34.34 14.63
CA ILE A 59 -12.47 -35.54 14.36
C ILE A 59 -13.39 -36.74 14.26
N THR A 60 -13.24 -37.51 13.19
CA THR A 60 -14.10 -38.66 12.91
C THR A 60 -13.30 -39.91 12.48
N THR A 61 -13.71 -41.05 12.95
CA THR A 61 -13.28 -42.37 12.46
C THR A 61 -14.24 -42.96 11.41
N GLU A 62 -15.37 -42.31 11.19
CA GLU A 62 -16.32 -42.71 10.17
C GLU A 62 -15.74 -42.39 8.78
N PRO A 63 -15.73 -43.36 7.86
CA PRO A 63 -15.14 -43.15 6.56
C PRO A 63 -15.95 -42.15 5.72
N TRP A 64 -15.33 -41.53 4.71
CA TRP A 64 -15.95 -40.54 3.83
C TRP A 64 -17.24 -41.03 3.14
N TYR A 65 -17.37 -42.36 2.91
CA TYR A 65 -18.55 -42.97 2.29
C TYR A 65 -19.65 -43.31 3.30
N SER A 66 -19.51 -43.02 4.58
CA SER A 66 -20.57 -43.17 5.58
C SER A 66 -21.80 -42.34 5.19
N PRO A 67 -23.02 -42.86 5.44
CA PRO A 67 -24.25 -42.08 5.21
C PRO A 67 -24.26 -40.70 5.91
N LEU A 68 -23.52 -40.56 6.99
CA LEU A 68 -23.37 -39.30 7.73
C LEU A 68 -22.70 -38.19 6.89
N HIS A 69 -21.82 -38.57 5.94
CA HIS A 69 -21.05 -37.62 5.13
C HIS A 69 -21.59 -37.48 3.70
N ARG A 70 -22.79 -37.99 3.42
CA ARG A 70 -23.35 -37.97 2.06
C ARG A 70 -23.56 -36.57 1.46
N ALA A 71 -23.79 -35.58 2.31
CA ALA A 71 -23.99 -34.19 1.90
C ALA A 71 -22.70 -33.35 1.99
N CYS A 72 -21.56 -33.98 2.37
CA CYS A 72 -20.29 -33.26 2.47
C CYS A 72 -19.64 -33.04 1.09
N LEU A 73 -18.93 -31.96 0.94
CA LEU A 73 -17.84 -31.84 -0.04
C LEU A 73 -16.63 -32.61 0.51
N ILE A 74 -16.19 -33.65 -0.19
CA ILE A 74 -15.09 -34.53 0.23
C ILE A 74 -13.81 -34.00 -0.42
N ILE A 75 -12.83 -33.60 0.39
CA ILE A 75 -11.56 -33.03 -0.08
C ILE A 75 -10.45 -34.04 0.19
N GLY A 76 -9.62 -34.30 -0.81
CA GLY A 76 -8.48 -35.23 -0.72
C GLY A 76 -7.39 -34.92 -1.74
N TRP A 77 -6.16 -35.44 -1.50
CA TRP A 77 -5.05 -35.30 -2.45
C TRP A 77 -5.26 -36.11 -3.71
N TYR A 78 -5.67 -37.37 -3.54
CA TYR A 78 -5.86 -38.36 -4.62
C TYR A 78 -7.32 -38.77 -4.70
N PRO A 79 -7.75 -39.41 -5.81
CA PRO A 79 -9.07 -40.04 -5.86
C PRO A 79 -9.20 -41.09 -4.76
N PRO A 80 -10.45 -41.38 -4.28
CA PRO A 80 -10.65 -42.44 -3.30
C PRO A 80 -10.31 -43.80 -3.87
N THR A 81 -9.70 -44.64 -3.08
CA THR A 81 -9.41 -46.05 -3.47
C THR A 81 -10.68 -46.93 -3.47
N GLU A 82 -11.65 -46.60 -2.60
CA GLU A 82 -12.92 -47.33 -2.50
C GLU A 82 -13.95 -46.84 -3.51
N LEU A 83 -13.64 -46.93 -4.81
CA LEU A 83 -14.49 -46.45 -5.90
C LEU A 83 -15.88 -47.13 -5.92
N ASP A 84 -15.98 -48.39 -5.45
CA ASP A 84 -17.23 -49.11 -5.30
C ASP A 84 -18.17 -48.52 -4.24
N LYS A 85 -17.70 -47.61 -3.38
CA LYS A 85 -18.46 -46.92 -2.34
C LYS A 85 -19.06 -45.61 -2.82
N LEU A 86 -18.74 -45.15 -4.01
CA LEU A 86 -19.29 -43.89 -4.57
C LEU A 86 -20.84 -44.00 -4.68
N ARG A 87 -21.55 -42.98 -4.15
CA ARG A 87 -23.02 -42.90 -4.17
C ARG A 87 -23.46 -41.45 -4.16
N GLN A 88 -23.42 -40.76 -5.29
CA GLN A 88 -23.79 -39.36 -5.41
C GLN A 88 -22.95 -38.45 -4.51
N HIS A 89 -21.70 -38.78 -4.27
CA HIS A 89 -20.76 -37.96 -3.53
C HIS A 89 -20.17 -36.86 -4.40
N VAL A 90 -19.69 -35.80 -3.77
CA VAL A 90 -18.94 -34.69 -4.43
C VAL A 90 -17.53 -34.70 -3.89
N HIS A 91 -16.57 -34.87 -4.75
CA HIS A 91 -15.14 -34.91 -4.41
C HIS A 91 -14.40 -33.76 -5.06
N LEU A 92 -13.46 -33.15 -4.32
CA LEU A 92 -12.44 -32.24 -4.81
C LEU A 92 -11.07 -32.87 -4.56
N CYS A 93 -10.35 -33.19 -5.63
CA CYS A 93 -9.04 -33.83 -5.58
C CYS A 93 -7.98 -32.90 -6.18
N ILE A 94 -6.82 -32.85 -5.58
CA ILE A 94 -5.72 -32.00 -6.01
C ILE A 94 -4.85 -32.67 -7.07
N SER A 95 -4.71 -33.99 -7.03
CA SER A 95 -3.96 -34.76 -8.03
C SER A 95 -4.70 -34.84 -9.36
N ASN A 96 -3.97 -34.83 -10.46
CA ASN A 96 -4.46 -35.07 -11.82
C ASN A 96 -4.28 -36.52 -12.31
N HIS A 97 -3.82 -37.44 -11.48
CA HIS A 97 -3.63 -38.84 -11.84
C HIS A 97 -4.91 -39.64 -11.62
N PHE A 98 -5.70 -39.75 -12.68
CA PHE A 98 -6.94 -40.54 -12.68
C PHE A 98 -6.88 -41.62 -13.75
N SER A 99 -7.22 -42.85 -13.37
CA SER A 99 -7.43 -43.91 -14.35
C SER A 99 -8.80 -43.75 -15.04
N ASP A 100 -8.91 -44.23 -16.25
CA ASP A 100 -10.19 -44.26 -16.96
C ASP A 100 -11.27 -44.99 -16.15
N GLU A 101 -10.89 -46.03 -15.43
CA GLU A 101 -11.76 -46.79 -14.50
C GLU A 101 -12.31 -45.90 -13.38
N CYS A 102 -11.47 -45.01 -12.81
CA CYS A 102 -11.89 -44.07 -11.79
C CYS A 102 -12.94 -43.09 -12.34
N LEU A 103 -12.68 -42.51 -13.51
CA LEU A 103 -13.61 -41.58 -14.16
C LEU A 103 -14.95 -42.24 -14.50
N ASP A 104 -14.93 -43.48 -14.97
CA ASP A 104 -16.13 -44.24 -15.29
C ASP A 104 -16.95 -44.59 -14.04
N MET A 105 -16.31 -44.90 -12.92
CA MET A 105 -17.01 -45.16 -11.66
C MET A 105 -17.67 -43.90 -11.09
N PHE A 106 -17.08 -42.74 -11.22
CA PHE A 106 -17.73 -41.47 -10.86
C PHE A 106 -18.97 -41.21 -11.73
N LYS A 107 -18.90 -41.44 -13.04
CA LYS A 107 -20.05 -41.31 -13.95
C LYS A 107 -21.17 -42.31 -13.57
N GLN A 108 -20.82 -43.60 -13.39
CA GLN A 108 -21.78 -44.64 -13.09
C GLN A 108 -22.50 -44.45 -11.75
N SER A 109 -21.80 -43.93 -10.75
CA SER A 109 -22.34 -43.66 -9.40
C SER A 109 -23.13 -42.36 -9.31
N ASN A 110 -23.22 -41.57 -10.36
CA ASN A 110 -23.76 -40.21 -10.37
C ASN A 110 -23.10 -39.32 -9.31
N SER A 111 -21.79 -39.53 -9.08
CA SER A 111 -20.96 -38.71 -8.19
C SER A 111 -20.23 -37.66 -9.01
N THR A 112 -19.93 -36.51 -8.39
CA THR A 112 -19.24 -35.42 -9.04
C THR A 112 -17.78 -35.39 -8.61
N LEU A 113 -16.86 -35.28 -9.57
CA LEU A 113 -15.45 -35.14 -9.32
C LEU A 113 -14.98 -33.77 -9.86
N TYR A 114 -14.49 -32.94 -8.96
CA TYR A 114 -13.71 -31.74 -9.28
C TYR A 114 -12.23 -32.10 -9.10
N PHE A 115 -11.40 -31.71 -10.02
CA PHE A 115 -9.96 -31.90 -9.89
C PHE A 115 -9.15 -30.76 -10.53
N CYS A 116 -7.92 -30.60 -10.07
CA CYS A 116 -6.98 -29.63 -10.56
C CYS A 116 -6.03 -30.29 -11.56
N ASP A 117 -6.19 -30.00 -12.86
CA ASP A 117 -5.27 -30.48 -13.89
C ASP A 117 -4.12 -29.46 -14.02
N ASN A 118 -2.88 -29.93 -13.83
CA ASN A 118 -1.66 -29.13 -14.01
C ASN A 118 -1.71 -27.73 -13.41
N MET A 119 -2.24 -27.59 -12.20
CA MET A 119 -2.11 -26.39 -11.37
C MET A 119 -2.77 -25.10 -11.85
N HIS A 120 -3.75 -25.17 -12.70
CA HIS A 120 -4.49 -23.95 -13.08
C HIS A 120 -5.41 -23.40 -11.98
N ILE A 121 -5.70 -24.19 -10.94
CA ILE A 121 -6.44 -23.73 -9.76
C ILE A 121 -5.48 -23.41 -8.60
N ILE A 122 -4.34 -24.08 -8.54
CA ILE A 122 -3.22 -23.72 -7.65
C ILE A 122 -2.29 -22.85 -8.48
N PRO A 123 -2.06 -21.58 -8.12
CA PRO A 123 -1.15 -20.72 -8.88
C PRO A 123 0.21 -21.38 -9.06
N TYR A 124 0.79 -21.28 -10.23
CA TYR A 124 2.09 -21.87 -10.60
C TYR A 124 3.22 -21.61 -9.56
N HIS A 125 3.08 -20.52 -8.83
CA HIS A 125 3.97 -20.16 -7.73
C HIS A 125 4.07 -21.18 -6.59
N HIS A 126 3.00 -21.90 -6.26
CA HIS A 126 2.99 -22.81 -5.11
C HIS A 126 3.89 -24.03 -5.32
N THR A 127 3.89 -24.63 -6.52
CA THR A 127 4.83 -25.69 -6.82
C THR A 127 6.26 -25.22 -6.88
N PHE A 128 6.46 -24.01 -7.41
CA PHE A 128 7.77 -23.37 -7.46
C PHE A 128 8.35 -23.22 -6.04
N THR A 129 7.59 -22.64 -5.12
CA THR A 129 7.99 -22.49 -3.71
C THR A 129 8.23 -23.83 -3.04
N HIS A 130 7.36 -24.83 -3.29
CA HIS A 130 7.48 -26.17 -2.75
C HIS A 130 8.79 -26.85 -3.16
N ASN A 131 9.13 -26.82 -4.44
CA ASN A 131 10.34 -27.42 -4.96
C ASN A 131 11.62 -26.67 -4.49
N ILE A 132 11.56 -25.35 -4.33
CA ILE A 132 12.65 -24.56 -3.74
C ILE A 132 12.89 -24.96 -2.28
N ILE A 133 11.83 -25.10 -1.48
CA ILE A 133 11.92 -25.53 -0.08
C ILE A 133 12.52 -26.93 0.00
N ALA A 134 12.11 -27.85 -0.87
CA ALA A 134 12.68 -29.18 -0.93
C ALA A 134 14.18 -29.17 -1.26
N GLY A 135 14.59 -28.31 -2.22
CA GLY A 135 15.98 -28.09 -2.55
C GLY A 135 16.80 -27.55 -1.39
N TYR A 136 16.26 -26.60 -0.67
CA TYR A 136 16.89 -25.99 0.51
C TYR A 136 17.07 -27.04 1.63
N ALA A 137 16.06 -27.83 1.92
CA ALA A 137 16.12 -28.91 2.92
C ALA A 137 17.15 -30.00 2.55
N ALA A 138 17.19 -30.38 1.27
CA ALA A 138 18.14 -31.35 0.77
C ALA A 138 19.60 -30.84 0.89
N ALA A 139 19.84 -29.55 0.63
CA ALA A 139 21.14 -28.92 0.83
C ALA A 139 21.58 -29.00 2.30
N GLY A 140 20.65 -28.67 3.22
CA GLY A 140 20.92 -28.78 4.66
C GLY A 140 21.25 -30.19 5.12
N LEU A 141 20.56 -31.21 4.63
CA LEU A 141 20.84 -32.60 4.91
C LEU A 141 22.20 -33.03 4.40
N GLY A 142 22.54 -32.69 3.14
CA GLY A 142 23.82 -33.00 2.53
C GLY A 142 24.98 -32.42 3.32
N LEU A 143 24.89 -31.16 3.71
CA LEU A 143 25.91 -30.50 4.54
C LEU A 143 26.00 -31.15 5.93
N SER A 144 24.88 -31.47 6.58
CA SER A 144 24.87 -32.12 7.88
C SER A 144 25.55 -33.50 7.84
N GLN A 145 25.32 -34.29 6.77
CA GLN A 145 25.95 -35.59 6.61
C GLN A 145 27.46 -35.44 6.39
N LEU A 146 27.88 -34.47 5.62
CA LEU A 146 29.30 -34.21 5.41
C LEU A 146 30.01 -33.85 6.75
N TYR A 147 29.34 -33.07 7.62
CA TYR A 147 29.80 -32.77 8.96
C TYR A 147 30.00 -34.04 9.80
N VAL A 148 29.00 -34.93 9.84
CA VAL A 148 29.09 -36.17 10.59
C VAL A 148 30.27 -37.05 10.14
N ARG A 149 30.51 -37.13 8.82
CA ARG A 149 31.65 -37.88 8.27
C ARG A 149 33.01 -37.30 8.65
N HIS A 150 33.15 -35.98 8.77
CA HIS A 150 34.40 -35.35 9.17
C HIS A 150 34.67 -35.46 10.68
N ASN A 151 33.64 -35.70 11.49
CA ASN A 151 33.74 -35.78 12.97
C ASN A 151 33.49 -37.22 13.50
N ASP A 152 34.34 -38.19 13.10
CA ASP A 152 34.38 -39.56 13.65
C ASP A 152 33.21 -40.54 13.37
N ASN A 153 32.60 -40.54 12.19
CA ASN A 153 31.70 -41.60 11.70
C ASN A 153 30.55 -41.99 12.66
N GLN A 154 29.96 -41.01 13.36
CA GLN A 154 28.71 -41.26 14.02
C GLN A 154 27.59 -41.18 12.96
N SER A 155 26.84 -42.27 12.75
CA SER A 155 25.69 -42.27 11.85
C SER A 155 24.72 -41.16 12.26
N MET A 156 24.21 -40.37 11.30
CA MET A 156 23.06 -39.48 11.53
C MET A 156 21.90 -40.31 12.05
N GLY A 157 21.43 -40.01 13.27
CA GLY A 157 20.22 -40.60 13.80
C GLY A 157 18.97 -40.14 13.04
N GLU A 158 17.80 -40.43 13.59
CA GLU A 158 16.53 -39.90 13.05
C GLU A 158 16.65 -38.39 12.87
N ILE A 159 16.31 -37.87 11.66
CA ILE A 159 16.33 -36.44 11.36
C ILE A 159 15.06 -35.83 11.92
N GLY A 160 15.21 -34.85 12.80
CA GLY A 160 14.09 -34.04 13.28
C GLY A 160 13.51 -33.14 12.17
N GLN A 161 12.25 -32.83 12.28
CA GLN A 161 11.64 -31.81 11.41
C GLN A 161 12.08 -30.41 11.86
N TRP A 162 12.42 -29.57 10.92
CA TRP A 162 12.70 -28.15 11.18
C TRP A 162 11.42 -27.32 10.98
N THR A 163 11.18 -26.38 11.87
CA THR A 163 9.98 -25.54 11.82
C THR A 163 10.09 -24.43 10.77
N THR A 164 11.31 -23.96 10.47
CA THR A 164 11.58 -22.93 9.46
C THR A 164 12.92 -23.13 8.78
N GLN A 165 13.14 -22.51 7.61
CA GLN A 165 14.45 -22.43 6.96
C GLN A 165 15.50 -21.77 7.86
N GLU A 166 15.09 -20.75 8.62
CA GLU A 166 15.98 -20.05 9.58
C GLU A 166 16.50 -20.97 10.69
N SER A 167 15.66 -21.88 11.20
CA SER A 167 16.11 -22.83 12.24
C SER A 167 17.15 -23.81 11.71
N LEU A 168 17.04 -24.23 10.46
CA LEU A 168 18.06 -25.05 9.80
C LEU A 168 19.33 -24.25 9.53
N TYR A 169 19.20 -23.01 9.01
CA TYR A 169 20.31 -22.12 8.77
C TYR A 169 21.15 -21.88 10.05
N MET A 170 20.49 -21.48 11.15
CA MET A 170 21.18 -21.22 12.43
C MET A 170 21.92 -22.46 12.95
N LEU A 171 21.35 -23.65 12.79
CA LEU A 171 21.98 -24.88 13.18
C LEU A 171 23.27 -25.13 12.36
N LEU A 172 23.19 -24.99 11.05
CA LEU A 172 24.32 -25.23 10.15
C LEU A 172 25.41 -24.16 10.28
N ASP A 173 25.04 -22.89 10.40
CA ASP A 173 26.01 -21.79 10.60
C ASP A 173 26.84 -22.01 11.86
N GLN A 174 26.20 -22.49 12.94
CA GLN A 174 26.92 -22.84 14.17
C GLN A 174 27.96 -23.93 13.97
N TYR A 175 27.72 -24.94 13.10
CA TYR A 175 28.63 -26.04 12.85
C TYR A 175 29.75 -25.69 11.89
N PHE A 176 29.51 -24.80 10.88
CA PHE A 176 30.47 -24.55 9.78
C PHE A 176 31.36 -23.34 9.97
N GLN A 177 31.29 -22.60 11.07
CA GLN A 177 32.13 -21.41 11.33
C GLN A 177 33.66 -21.68 11.38
N SER A 178 34.11 -22.93 11.42
CA SER A 178 35.54 -23.30 11.60
C SER A 178 36.05 -24.32 10.59
N TRP A 179 35.42 -24.45 9.42
CA TRP A 179 35.79 -25.51 8.48
C TRP A 179 36.77 -25.09 7.37
N ASP A 180 37.54 -26.12 6.88
CA ASP A 180 38.33 -25.99 5.66
C ASP A 180 37.39 -25.86 4.43
N PRO A 181 37.85 -25.27 3.30
CA PRO A 181 36.99 -25.08 2.12
C PRO A 181 36.43 -26.41 1.58
N ILE A 182 35.10 -26.52 1.59
CA ILE A 182 34.35 -27.64 1.01
C ILE A 182 34.16 -27.39 -0.47
N THR A 183 34.25 -28.45 -1.29
CA THR A 183 34.00 -28.37 -2.73
C THR A 183 32.66 -28.98 -3.08
N ILE A 184 31.77 -28.14 -3.64
CA ILE A 184 30.36 -28.48 -3.88
C ILE A 184 30.06 -28.43 -5.38
N GLY A 185 29.26 -29.39 -5.87
CA GLY A 185 28.76 -29.46 -7.23
C GLY A 185 27.23 -29.47 -7.27
N ILE A 186 26.66 -28.77 -8.23
CA ILE A 186 25.20 -28.75 -8.49
C ILE A 186 24.95 -29.15 -9.94
N VAL A 187 24.13 -30.15 -10.16
CA VAL A 187 23.57 -30.57 -11.45
C VAL A 187 22.13 -30.08 -11.54
N GLY A 188 21.76 -29.39 -12.61
CA GLY A 188 20.38 -28.93 -12.81
C GLY A 188 20.01 -27.68 -12.01
N ILE A 189 20.89 -26.70 -11.92
CA ILE A 189 20.67 -25.46 -11.18
C ILE A 189 19.47 -24.63 -11.71
N GLN A 190 19.06 -24.85 -12.94
CA GLN A 190 17.94 -24.15 -13.56
C GLN A 190 16.58 -24.67 -13.07
N THR A 191 16.54 -25.85 -12.49
CA THR A 191 15.33 -26.41 -11.89
C THR A 191 14.99 -25.68 -10.59
N ASP A 192 13.76 -25.81 -10.13
CA ASP A 192 13.34 -25.21 -8.87
C ASP A 192 14.03 -25.83 -7.66
N TYR A 193 14.27 -27.13 -7.70
CA TYR A 193 15.13 -27.82 -6.72
C TYR A 193 16.55 -27.23 -6.69
N GLY A 194 17.15 -27.01 -7.85
CA GLY A 194 18.48 -26.41 -7.96
C GLY A 194 18.53 -24.99 -7.43
N LYS A 195 17.48 -24.22 -7.62
CA LYS A 195 17.38 -22.88 -7.03
C LYS A 195 17.29 -22.93 -5.50
N GLY A 196 16.57 -23.90 -4.92
CA GLY A 196 16.52 -24.12 -3.47
C GLY A 196 17.87 -24.49 -2.89
N VAL A 197 18.59 -25.45 -3.52
CA VAL A 197 19.96 -25.81 -3.14
C VAL A 197 20.89 -24.59 -3.22
N LYS A 198 20.82 -23.84 -4.32
CA LYS A 198 21.58 -22.61 -4.50
C LYS A 198 21.31 -21.60 -3.40
N SER A 199 20.04 -21.34 -3.08
CA SER A 199 19.68 -20.39 -2.03
C SER A 199 20.33 -20.74 -0.70
N MET A 200 20.26 -22.01 -0.28
CA MET A 200 20.90 -22.46 0.96
C MET A 200 22.41 -22.26 0.96
N LEU A 201 23.08 -22.56 -0.17
CA LEU A 201 24.51 -22.43 -0.27
C LEU A 201 24.97 -20.97 -0.31
N ASP A 202 24.19 -20.11 -0.97
CA ASP A 202 24.42 -18.65 -0.99
C ASP A 202 24.23 -18.05 0.42
N ASP A 203 23.18 -18.43 1.15
CA ASP A 203 22.91 -17.98 2.51
C ASP A 203 24.05 -18.34 3.47
N LEU A 204 24.62 -19.53 3.31
CA LEU A 204 25.77 -20.02 4.08
C LEU A 204 27.13 -19.57 3.49
N THR A 205 27.15 -18.78 2.44
CA THR A 205 28.36 -18.29 1.75
C THR A 205 29.31 -19.39 1.20
N PHE A 206 28.79 -20.56 0.87
CA PHE A 206 29.56 -21.62 0.25
C PHE A 206 29.82 -21.36 -1.23
N HIS A 207 31.03 -21.72 -1.70
CA HIS A 207 31.37 -21.74 -3.11
C HIS A 207 30.97 -23.08 -3.74
N TYR A 208 30.29 -23.06 -4.87
CA TYR A 208 29.85 -24.23 -5.61
C TYR A 208 30.22 -24.18 -7.09
N THR A 209 30.28 -25.34 -7.73
CA THR A 209 30.55 -25.47 -9.16
C THR A 209 29.29 -25.96 -9.88
N LEU A 210 28.85 -25.25 -10.90
CA LEU A 210 27.77 -25.72 -11.78
C LEU A 210 28.31 -26.84 -12.68
N LEU A 211 27.64 -27.98 -12.67
CA LEU A 211 28.05 -29.19 -13.38
C LEU A 211 27.22 -29.34 -14.66
N ASP A 212 27.90 -29.60 -15.76
CA ASP A 212 27.38 -29.98 -17.06
C ASP A 212 28.26 -31.09 -17.68
N GLN A 213 27.86 -31.60 -18.86
CA GLN A 213 28.61 -32.68 -19.54
C GLN A 213 30.10 -32.40 -19.76
N SER A 214 30.49 -31.11 -19.85
CA SER A 214 31.89 -30.72 -20.09
C SER A 214 32.76 -30.84 -18.85
N LYS A 215 32.20 -31.00 -17.66
CA LYS A 215 32.88 -30.99 -16.36
C LYS A 215 32.95 -32.36 -15.67
N MET A 216 32.81 -33.44 -16.41
CA MET A 216 32.89 -34.81 -15.90
C MET A 216 34.16 -35.13 -15.09
N ASP A 217 35.32 -34.57 -15.49
CA ASP A 217 36.61 -34.83 -14.83
C ASP A 217 36.75 -34.14 -13.47
N CYS A 218 35.76 -33.35 -13.05
CA CYS A 218 35.76 -32.66 -11.77
C CYS A 218 34.98 -33.41 -10.67
N LEU A 219 34.12 -34.37 -11.02
CA LEU A 219 33.22 -35.03 -10.08
C LEU A 219 33.94 -35.78 -8.96
N ASP A 220 35.09 -36.36 -9.27
CA ASP A 220 35.92 -37.07 -8.29
C ASP A 220 36.70 -36.18 -7.31
N LYS A 221 36.56 -34.85 -7.45
CA LYS A 221 37.22 -33.84 -6.60
C LYS A 221 36.26 -33.12 -5.68
N LEU A 222 34.97 -33.39 -5.79
CA LEU A 222 33.92 -32.71 -5.05
C LEU A 222 33.55 -33.50 -3.78
N ASP A 223 33.41 -32.77 -2.68
CA ASP A 223 33.02 -33.35 -1.39
C ASP A 223 31.52 -33.65 -1.33
N ILE A 224 30.72 -32.86 -2.01
CA ILE A 224 29.26 -33.06 -2.09
C ILE A 224 28.72 -32.73 -3.49
N ILE A 225 27.76 -33.50 -3.98
CA ILE A 225 27.10 -33.27 -5.27
C ILE A 225 25.58 -33.32 -5.09
N PHE A 226 24.90 -32.26 -5.50
CA PHE A 226 23.43 -32.18 -5.53
C PHE A 226 22.92 -32.46 -6.94
N PHE A 227 22.07 -33.48 -7.09
CA PHE A 227 21.34 -33.79 -8.32
C PHE A 227 19.93 -33.22 -8.24
N CYS A 228 19.67 -32.16 -9.01
CA CYS A 228 18.44 -31.37 -8.97
C CYS A 228 17.60 -31.47 -10.26
N ASP A 229 17.96 -32.36 -11.18
CA ASP A 229 17.27 -32.54 -12.47
C ASP A 229 16.83 -34.02 -12.62
N CYS A 230 15.54 -34.25 -12.69
CA CYS A 230 14.96 -35.58 -12.82
C CYS A 230 15.17 -36.23 -14.22
N GLU A 231 15.38 -35.43 -15.27
CA GLU A 231 15.64 -35.96 -16.60
C GLU A 231 17.08 -36.44 -16.80
N TYR A 232 18.00 -36.09 -15.91
CA TYR A 232 19.45 -36.47 -15.94
C TYR A 232 20.08 -36.41 -17.33
N SER A 233 19.68 -35.46 -18.13
CA SER A 233 20.17 -35.21 -19.49
C SER A 233 21.69 -34.93 -19.54
N VAL A 234 22.28 -34.62 -18.39
CA VAL A 234 23.71 -34.24 -18.28
C VAL A 234 24.63 -35.47 -18.21
N TYR A 235 24.25 -36.53 -17.49
CA TYR A 235 25.09 -37.69 -17.28
C TYR A 235 24.37 -39.02 -17.55
N THR A 236 24.98 -39.92 -18.33
CA THR A 236 24.42 -41.24 -18.55
C THR A 236 24.73 -42.19 -17.35
N LYS A 237 23.94 -43.22 -17.23
CA LYS A 237 24.09 -44.27 -16.22
C LYS A 237 25.50 -44.87 -16.20
N GLU A 238 26.05 -45.11 -17.39
CA GLU A 238 27.42 -45.66 -17.54
C GLU A 238 28.46 -44.66 -17.07
N GLN A 239 28.26 -43.38 -17.31
CA GLN A 239 29.16 -42.31 -16.84
C GLN A 239 29.18 -42.22 -15.33
N LEU A 240 28.00 -42.25 -14.68
CA LEU A 240 27.89 -42.22 -13.22
C LEU A 240 28.49 -43.50 -12.60
N HIS A 241 28.32 -44.66 -13.25
CA HIS A 241 28.93 -45.94 -12.81
C HIS A 241 30.46 -45.94 -12.92
N ILE A 242 31.04 -45.35 -13.98
CA ILE A 242 32.49 -45.17 -14.12
C ILE A 242 33.03 -44.28 -13.01
N ILE A 243 32.30 -43.22 -12.67
CA ILE A 243 32.69 -42.29 -11.63
C ILE A 243 32.63 -42.99 -10.26
N TYR A 244 31.64 -43.82 -9.97
CA TYR A 244 31.52 -44.59 -8.73
C TYR A 244 32.70 -45.54 -8.47
N HIS A 245 33.31 -46.11 -9.50
CA HIS A 245 34.41 -47.09 -9.37
C HIS A 245 35.80 -46.46 -9.32
N LYS A 246 35.97 -45.16 -9.37
CA LYS A 246 37.23 -44.48 -9.19
C LYS A 246 37.56 -44.33 -7.69
N ASP A 247 38.80 -44.58 -7.26
CA ASP A 247 39.27 -44.31 -5.89
C ASP A 247 39.05 -42.85 -5.50
N ARG A 248 38.37 -42.62 -4.38
CA ARG A 248 37.89 -41.32 -3.99
C ARG A 248 38.17 -40.95 -2.55
N LYS A 249 38.21 -39.61 -2.35
CA LYS A 249 37.92 -38.99 -1.06
C LYS A 249 36.47 -39.24 -0.70
N HIS A 250 36.14 -39.19 0.62
CA HIS A 250 34.77 -39.22 1.11
C HIS A 250 33.88 -38.19 0.39
N SER A 251 32.84 -38.63 -0.28
CA SER A 251 31.91 -37.79 -1.02
C SER A 251 30.47 -38.10 -0.58
N VAL A 252 29.61 -37.07 -0.61
CA VAL A 252 28.20 -37.21 -0.36
C VAL A 252 27.42 -36.84 -1.64
N TRP A 253 26.55 -37.71 -2.10
CA TRP A 253 25.71 -37.50 -3.26
C TRP A 253 24.27 -37.34 -2.79
N VAL A 254 23.63 -36.26 -3.17
CA VAL A 254 22.26 -35.90 -2.74
C VAL A 254 21.32 -35.87 -3.95
N ASP A 255 20.35 -36.76 -4.02
CA ASP A 255 19.26 -36.68 -4.97
C ASP A 255 18.15 -35.81 -4.38
N VAL A 256 17.98 -34.62 -4.94
CA VAL A 256 17.01 -33.64 -4.49
C VAL A 256 15.63 -33.86 -5.11
N THR A 257 15.56 -34.61 -6.21
CA THR A 257 14.31 -34.83 -6.97
C THR A 257 13.41 -35.90 -6.40
N SER A 258 13.95 -36.74 -5.49
CA SER A 258 13.31 -37.95 -4.96
C SER A 258 13.05 -39.04 -6.01
N GLU A 259 13.65 -38.92 -7.20
CA GLU A 259 13.43 -39.87 -8.32
C GLU A 259 14.26 -41.13 -8.22
N ILE A 260 15.25 -41.21 -7.32
CA ILE A 260 16.10 -42.38 -7.15
C ILE A 260 15.31 -43.62 -6.72
N VAL A 261 14.15 -43.45 -6.10
CA VAL A 261 13.23 -44.54 -5.74
C VAL A 261 12.57 -45.17 -6.96
N HIS A 262 12.57 -44.49 -8.11
CA HIS A 262 12.07 -45.07 -9.36
C HIS A 262 13.12 -45.89 -10.06
N HIS A 263 12.73 -47.08 -10.56
CA HIS A 263 13.63 -47.98 -11.26
C HIS A 263 14.32 -47.42 -12.51
N SER A 264 13.82 -46.33 -13.06
CA SER A 264 14.40 -45.64 -14.20
C SER A 264 15.56 -44.68 -13.82
N HIS A 265 15.70 -44.34 -12.55
CA HIS A 265 16.73 -43.40 -12.10
C HIS A 265 18.14 -44.00 -12.26
N PRO A 266 19.11 -43.24 -12.82
CA PRO A 266 20.46 -43.74 -13.01
C PRO A 266 21.15 -44.19 -11.74
N LEU A 267 20.90 -43.55 -10.60
CA LEU A 267 21.49 -43.91 -9.31
C LEU A 267 20.80 -45.07 -8.59
N HIS A 268 19.60 -45.48 -9.03
CA HIS A 268 18.85 -46.55 -8.41
C HIS A 268 19.65 -47.87 -8.31
N HIS A 269 20.48 -48.16 -9.29
CA HIS A 269 21.32 -49.36 -9.27
C HIS A 269 22.48 -49.30 -8.27
N LEU A 270 22.87 -48.11 -7.83
CA LEU A 270 23.90 -47.90 -6.83
C LEU A 270 23.30 -47.95 -5.41
N CYS A 271 22.03 -47.61 -5.26
CA CYS A 271 21.30 -47.57 -4.01
C CYS A 271 20.05 -48.48 -4.09
N PRO A 272 20.20 -49.85 -3.92
CA PRO A 272 19.11 -50.78 -4.05
C PRO A 272 18.10 -50.77 -2.89
N ARG A 273 18.36 -50.02 -1.82
CA ARG A 273 17.48 -49.86 -0.65
C ARG A 273 17.05 -48.42 -0.56
N TYR A 274 15.73 -48.23 -0.44
CA TYR A 274 15.13 -46.91 -0.27
C TYR A 274 15.54 -46.30 1.09
N THR A 275 15.77 -44.99 1.09
CA THR A 275 15.96 -44.21 2.30
C THR A 275 14.64 -43.54 2.67
N THR A 276 14.45 -43.29 3.94
CA THR A 276 13.25 -42.60 4.47
C THR A 276 13.70 -41.38 5.31
N ILE A 277 12.73 -40.53 5.68
CA ILE A 277 13.01 -39.39 6.57
C ILE A 277 13.65 -39.85 7.92
N TYR A 278 13.37 -41.07 8.36
CA TYR A 278 13.93 -41.61 9.60
C TYR A 278 15.31 -42.29 9.42
N ASN A 279 15.66 -42.66 8.19
CA ASN A 279 16.97 -43.20 7.82
C ASN A 279 17.32 -42.76 6.38
N PRO A 280 17.71 -41.49 6.18
CA PRO A 280 17.83 -40.90 4.85
C PRO A 280 19.13 -41.23 4.13
N VAL A 281 20.07 -41.87 4.81
CA VAL A 281 21.40 -42.14 4.29
C VAL A 281 21.59 -43.61 3.98
N ALA A 282 22.00 -43.90 2.75
CA ALA A 282 22.46 -45.21 2.36
C ALA A 282 23.98 -45.24 2.22
N GLU A 283 24.68 -45.87 3.13
CA GLU A 283 26.12 -46.10 3.02
C GLU A 283 26.36 -47.15 1.90
N ILE A 284 27.00 -46.68 0.85
CA ILE A 284 27.34 -47.55 -0.31
C ILE A 284 28.77 -48.09 -0.18
N SER A 285 29.67 -47.29 0.35
CA SER A 285 31.03 -47.65 0.63
C SER A 285 31.63 -46.77 1.69
N ASP A 286 32.84 -47.09 2.18
CA ASP A 286 33.57 -46.23 3.14
C ASP A 286 33.87 -44.82 2.62
N THR A 287 33.64 -44.57 1.32
CA THR A 287 33.96 -43.31 0.66
C THR A 287 32.80 -42.59 -0.01
N LEU A 288 31.58 -43.20 -0.06
CA LEU A 288 30.44 -42.62 -0.72
C LEU A 288 29.13 -42.90 0.03
N ASP A 289 28.40 -41.87 0.33
CA ASP A 289 27.02 -41.93 0.81
C ASP A 289 26.08 -41.33 -0.24
N ILE A 290 24.91 -41.94 -0.37
CA ILE A 290 23.81 -41.41 -1.17
C ILE A 290 22.66 -41.06 -0.24
N ILE A 291 22.20 -39.83 -0.34
CA ILE A 291 21.01 -39.34 0.34
C ILE A 291 19.89 -39.21 -0.70
N ALA A 292 18.81 -39.91 -0.48
CA ALA A 292 17.62 -39.81 -1.28
C ALA A 292 16.39 -40.00 -0.39
N LEU A 293 15.48 -39.08 -0.45
CA LEU A 293 14.21 -39.14 0.28
C LEU A 293 13.06 -39.20 -0.71
N ASP A 294 12.05 -39.97 -0.37
CA ASP A 294 10.80 -40.04 -1.13
C ASP A 294 10.03 -38.71 -1.09
N ASN A 295 10.25 -37.87 -0.06
CA ASN A 295 9.63 -36.55 0.01
C ASN A 295 10.42 -35.61 0.95
N TYR A 296 11.26 -34.73 0.39
CA TYR A 296 12.00 -33.72 1.16
C TYR A 296 11.09 -32.70 1.86
N ASN A 297 9.87 -32.51 1.38
CA ASN A 297 8.92 -31.54 1.96
C ASN A 297 8.42 -31.96 3.35
N LEU A 298 8.62 -33.22 3.75
CA LEU A 298 8.37 -33.65 5.12
C LEU A 298 9.23 -32.92 6.17
N LEU A 299 10.34 -32.33 5.74
CA LEU A 299 11.24 -31.59 6.64
C LEU A 299 10.75 -30.18 6.97
N PHE A 300 9.94 -29.57 6.07
CA PHE A 300 9.34 -28.24 6.25
C PHE A 300 7.83 -28.28 5.99
N PRO A 301 7.05 -28.77 6.93
CA PRO A 301 5.62 -29.02 6.67
C PRO A 301 4.75 -27.76 6.59
N ASN A 302 5.11 -26.67 7.27
CA ASN A 302 4.21 -25.54 7.47
C ASN A 302 4.04 -24.58 6.26
N PRO A 303 5.07 -24.12 5.56
CA PRO A 303 4.90 -23.11 4.50
C PRO A 303 4.03 -23.59 3.35
N SER A 304 4.33 -24.75 2.79
CA SER A 304 3.58 -25.32 1.65
C SER A 304 2.14 -25.69 1.99
N SER A 305 1.88 -26.13 3.23
CA SER A 305 0.53 -26.43 3.70
C SER A 305 -0.35 -25.20 3.77
N ILE A 306 0.18 -24.06 4.24
CA ILE A 306 -0.56 -22.81 4.36
C ILE A 306 -0.99 -22.33 2.96
N GLU A 307 -0.09 -22.35 1.98
CA GLU A 307 -0.36 -21.89 0.62
C GLU A 307 -1.44 -22.74 -0.08
N ILE A 308 -1.35 -24.05 0.01
CA ILE A 308 -2.35 -24.95 -0.58
C ILE A 308 -3.71 -24.77 0.10
N SER A 309 -3.72 -24.60 1.42
CA SER A 309 -4.94 -24.37 2.18
C SER A 309 -5.66 -23.09 1.76
N ASP A 310 -4.94 -21.99 1.56
CA ASP A 310 -5.53 -20.70 1.13
C ASP A 310 -6.19 -20.84 -0.26
N THR A 311 -5.56 -21.54 -1.18
CA THR A 311 -6.13 -21.82 -2.51
C THR A 311 -7.41 -22.64 -2.41
N LEU A 312 -7.43 -23.71 -1.61
CA LEU A 312 -8.62 -24.54 -1.39
C LEU A 312 -9.71 -23.75 -0.66
N LEU A 313 -9.36 -22.91 0.30
CA LEU A 313 -10.30 -22.05 1.00
C LEU A 313 -11.01 -21.11 0.02
N ASN A 314 -10.27 -20.50 -0.89
CA ASN A 314 -10.83 -19.66 -1.95
C ASN A 314 -11.77 -20.44 -2.87
N ILE A 315 -11.39 -21.65 -3.31
CA ILE A 315 -12.26 -22.51 -4.12
C ILE A 315 -13.56 -22.86 -3.40
N ILE A 316 -13.50 -23.14 -2.10
CA ILE A 316 -14.65 -23.56 -1.28
C ILE A 316 -15.60 -22.38 -1.03
N THR A 317 -15.06 -21.17 -0.81
CA THR A 317 -15.82 -19.98 -0.42
C THR A 317 -16.32 -19.17 -1.61
N CYS A 318 -15.64 -19.24 -2.78
CA CYS A 318 -16.09 -18.56 -4.00
C CYS A 318 -17.33 -19.23 -4.59
N ASP A 319 -18.30 -18.42 -5.01
CA ASP A 319 -19.54 -18.85 -5.67
C ASP A 319 -19.33 -19.02 -7.20
N THR A 320 -18.15 -19.52 -7.61
CA THR A 320 -17.88 -19.79 -9.02
C THR A 320 -18.80 -20.91 -9.52
N SER A 321 -19.63 -20.60 -10.48
CA SER A 321 -20.50 -21.58 -11.16
C SER A 321 -19.64 -22.50 -12.04
N PHE A 322 -19.18 -23.59 -11.45
CA PHE A 322 -18.66 -24.69 -12.28
C PHE A 322 -19.79 -25.24 -13.13
N SER A 323 -19.61 -25.31 -14.43
CA SER A 323 -20.64 -25.87 -15.31
C SER A 323 -20.81 -27.37 -15.00
N THR A 324 -22.06 -27.74 -14.73
CA THR A 324 -22.41 -29.11 -14.29
C THR A 324 -22.95 -29.97 -15.43
N GLU A 325 -22.63 -29.71 -16.69
CA GLU A 325 -23.14 -30.52 -17.82
C GLU A 325 -22.61 -31.96 -17.84
N THR A 326 -21.51 -32.20 -17.11
CA THR A 326 -20.99 -33.55 -16.88
C THR A 326 -20.72 -33.75 -15.38
N ASN A 327 -20.95 -34.93 -14.85
CA ASN A 327 -20.59 -35.28 -13.45
C ASN A 327 -19.07 -35.24 -13.19
N ILE A 328 -18.28 -34.92 -14.18
CA ILE A 328 -16.82 -34.75 -14.13
C ILE A 328 -16.51 -33.41 -14.74
N VAL A 329 -15.93 -32.51 -13.95
CA VAL A 329 -15.50 -31.17 -14.41
C VAL A 329 -13.98 -31.17 -14.45
N CYS A 330 -13.44 -30.98 -15.64
CA CYS A 330 -12.00 -30.85 -15.89
C CYS A 330 -11.68 -29.43 -16.36
N SER A 331 -10.62 -28.86 -15.88
CA SER A 331 -10.14 -27.53 -16.28
C SER A 331 -9.55 -27.46 -17.71
N LYS A 332 -9.71 -28.50 -18.52
CA LYS A 332 -9.11 -28.63 -19.87
C LYS A 332 -9.59 -27.66 -20.97
N HIS A 333 -10.40 -26.67 -20.68
CA HIS A 333 -11.00 -25.83 -21.74
C HIS A 333 -10.25 -24.52 -22.07
N LEU A 334 -8.93 -24.42 -21.82
CA LEU A 334 -8.16 -23.19 -22.10
C LEU A 334 -6.96 -23.36 -23.06
N GLU A 335 -6.90 -24.46 -23.86
CA GLU A 335 -5.74 -24.66 -24.75
C GLU A 335 -5.80 -23.95 -26.14
N ASN A 336 -6.79 -23.12 -26.44
CA ASN A 336 -6.84 -22.43 -27.73
C ASN A 336 -7.25 -20.95 -27.63
N SER A 337 -6.40 -20.12 -27.06
CA SER A 337 -6.34 -18.69 -27.44
C SER A 337 -4.98 -18.10 -27.08
N HIS A 338 -4.21 -17.81 -28.11
CA HIS A 338 -3.05 -16.93 -28.01
C HIS A 338 -3.51 -15.51 -27.69
N VAL A 339 -3.80 -15.21 -26.45
CA VAL A 339 -3.67 -13.90 -25.78
C VAL A 339 -3.65 -14.18 -24.28
N THR A 340 -2.49 -14.24 -23.70
CA THR A 340 -2.31 -14.24 -22.25
C THR A 340 -2.52 -12.82 -21.71
N SER A 341 -3.77 -12.41 -21.57
CA SER A 341 -4.11 -11.38 -20.60
C SER A 341 -4.31 -12.09 -19.27
N TYR A 342 -3.40 -11.87 -18.33
CA TYR A 342 -3.58 -12.31 -16.95
C TYR A 342 -4.78 -11.56 -16.37
N ILE A 343 -5.93 -12.20 -16.30
CA ILE A 343 -7.08 -11.71 -15.54
C ILE A 343 -6.76 -11.99 -14.07
N MET A 344 -6.23 -10.99 -13.38
CA MET A 344 -6.13 -11.03 -11.94
C MET A 344 -7.48 -10.60 -11.36
N SER A 345 -8.18 -11.49 -10.70
CA SER A 345 -9.33 -11.11 -9.86
C SER A 345 -8.82 -10.28 -8.69
N LEU A 346 -9.44 -9.12 -8.46
CA LEU A 346 -9.28 -8.35 -7.24
C LEU A 346 -9.54 -9.23 -6.01
N PRO A 347 -8.89 -8.96 -4.87
CA PRO A 347 -9.23 -9.66 -3.63
C PRO A 347 -10.75 -9.61 -3.44
N ALA A 348 -11.37 -10.74 -3.20
CA ALA A 348 -12.82 -10.89 -3.01
C ALA A 348 -13.39 -10.07 -1.81
N CYS A 349 -12.54 -9.33 -1.10
CA CYS A 349 -12.87 -8.60 0.11
C CYS A 349 -13.32 -7.15 -0.10
N LEU A 350 -13.22 -6.57 -1.31
CA LEU A 350 -13.70 -5.21 -1.58
C LEU A 350 -15.03 -5.29 -2.32
N SER A 351 -16.09 -5.04 -1.59
CA SER A 351 -17.44 -4.85 -2.12
C SER A 351 -17.95 -3.50 -1.63
N PHE A 352 -18.33 -2.65 -2.56
CA PHE A 352 -18.91 -1.36 -2.23
C PHE A 352 -20.42 -1.45 -2.05
N PRO A 353 -21.00 -0.67 -1.12
CA PRO A 353 -22.44 -0.66 -0.90
C PRO A 353 -23.17 -0.19 -2.17
N SER A 354 -24.25 -0.89 -2.51
CA SER A 354 -25.06 -0.60 -3.70
C SER A 354 -26.22 0.35 -3.41
N ASP A 355 -26.65 0.43 -2.14
CA ASP A 355 -27.72 1.31 -1.71
C ASP A 355 -27.50 1.83 -0.28
N SER A 356 -28.34 2.78 0.17
CA SER A 356 -28.25 3.39 1.50
C SER A 356 -28.44 2.39 2.63
N SER A 357 -29.25 1.35 2.43
CA SER A 357 -29.55 0.36 3.46
C SER A 357 -28.37 -0.56 3.76
N ASP A 358 -27.50 -0.80 2.78
CA ASP A 358 -26.24 -1.52 2.98
C ASP A 358 -25.36 -0.80 4.00
N ILE A 359 -25.23 0.54 3.85
CA ILE A 359 -24.45 1.38 4.75
C ILE A 359 -25.09 1.43 6.14
N GLU A 360 -26.40 1.72 6.22
CA GLU A 360 -27.11 1.87 7.49
C GLU A 360 -27.05 0.57 8.32
N ASN A 361 -27.31 -0.58 7.69
CA ASN A 361 -27.26 -1.88 8.36
C ASN A 361 -25.82 -2.29 8.69
N GLY A 362 -24.88 -2.03 7.80
CA GLY A 362 -23.47 -2.30 8.02
C GLY A 362 -22.90 -1.49 9.19
N MET A 363 -23.14 -0.18 9.21
CA MET A 363 -22.73 0.72 10.27
C MET A 363 -23.30 0.29 11.64
N LYS A 364 -24.61 0.01 11.70
CA LYS A 364 -25.23 -0.47 12.94
C LYS A 364 -24.54 -1.72 13.47
N ARG A 365 -24.31 -2.71 12.59
CA ARG A 365 -23.61 -3.96 12.95
C ARG A 365 -22.20 -3.71 13.42
N ASN A 366 -21.47 -2.81 12.76
CA ASN A 366 -20.09 -2.49 13.11
C ASN A 366 -20.02 -1.75 14.45
N LEU A 367 -20.89 -0.78 14.71
CA LEU A 367 -20.95 -0.09 15.99
C LEU A 367 -21.29 -1.05 17.15
N GLU A 368 -22.20 -2.02 16.96
CA GLU A 368 -22.49 -3.06 17.96
C GLU A 368 -21.26 -3.91 18.25
N ARG A 369 -20.49 -4.32 17.22
CA ARG A 369 -19.24 -5.07 17.36
C ARG A 369 -18.14 -4.26 18.05
N TYR A 370 -17.95 -2.99 17.66
CA TYR A 370 -16.99 -2.10 18.32
C TYR A 370 -17.36 -1.84 19.78
N GLU A 371 -18.62 -1.63 20.11
CA GLU A 371 -19.06 -1.43 21.51
C GLU A 371 -18.77 -2.67 22.37
N GLU A 372 -19.11 -3.88 21.87
CA GLU A 372 -18.80 -5.14 22.56
C GLU A 372 -17.28 -5.33 22.74
N TRP A 373 -16.50 -5.07 21.67
CA TRP A 373 -15.05 -5.19 21.71
C TRP A 373 -14.42 -4.25 22.74
N HIS A 374 -14.83 -2.98 22.75
CA HIS A 374 -14.34 -1.99 23.72
C HIS A 374 -14.74 -2.34 25.15
N GLN A 375 -15.98 -2.78 25.39
CA GLN A 375 -16.43 -3.19 26.73
C GLN A 375 -15.64 -4.41 27.22
N ASN A 376 -15.40 -5.39 26.36
CA ASN A 376 -14.60 -6.56 26.69
C ASN A 376 -13.15 -6.17 27.02
N MET A 377 -12.57 -5.24 26.28
CA MET A 377 -11.23 -4.73 26.53
C MET A 377 -11.08 -4.10 27.92
N CYS A 378 -12.08 -3.36 28.41
CA CYS A 378 -12.02 -2.71 29.72
C CYS A 378 -11.80 -3.67 30.91
N SER A 379 -12.18 -4.94 30.75
CA SER A 379 -12.06 -5.97 31.78
C SER A 379 -11.03 -7.06 31.47
N LYS A 380 -10.42 -7.01 30.27
CA LYS A 380 -9.52 -8.06 29.78
C LYS A 380 -8.13 -7.93 30.39
N VAL A 381 -7.60 -9.03 30.90
CA VAL A 381 -6.21 -9.15 31.35
C VAL A 381 -5.51 -10.08 30.35
N PHE A 382 -4.46 -9.59 29.74
CA PHE A 382 -3.69 -10.35 28.75
C PHE A 382 -2.60 -11.17 29.43
N SER A 383 -2.45 -12.42 29.01
CA SER A 383 -1.42 -13.33 29.54
C SER A 383 -0.11 -13.25 28.75
N THR A 384 -0.17 -12.79 27.50
CA THR A 384 0.99 -12.62 26.60
C THR A 384 0.85 -11.35 25.77
N LYS A 385 1.97 -10.82 25.23
CA LYS A 385 1.94 -9.70 24.29
C LYS A 385 1.22 -10.06 22.98
N ALA A 386 1.37 -11.29 22.48
CA ALA A 386 0.69 -11.74 21.28
C ALA A 386 -0.83 -11.67 21.42
N GLU A 387 -1.38 -12.14 22.55
CA GLU A 387 -2.83 -12.06 22.83
C GLU A 387 -3.38 -10.62 22.75
N PHE A 388 -2.60 -9.63 23.14
CA PHE A 388 -3.00 -8.21 23.05
C PHE A 388 -3.04 -7.74 21.59
N PHE A 389 -1.97 -7.96 20.83
CA PHE A 389 -1.92 -7.50 19.44
C PHE A 389 -2.91 -8.25 18.56
N ASP A 390 -3.11 -9.55 18.76
CA ASP A 390 -4.16 -10.34 18.08
C ASP A 390 -5.56 -9.80 18.40
N TYR A 391 -5.80 -9.38 19.64
CA TYR A 391 -7.08 -8.79 20.03
C TYR A 391 -7.35 -7.48 19.28
N PHE A 392 -6.33 -6.63 19.11
CA PHE A 392 -6.45 -5.40 18.33
C PHE A 392 -6.59 -5.67 16.82
N ALA A 393 -5.87 -6.66 16.28
CA ALA A 393 -5.98 -7.05 14.89
C ALA A 393 -7.39 -7.57 14.50
N MET A 394 -8.24 -7.93 15.46
CA MET A 394 -9.62 -8.36 15.18
C MET A 394 -10.48 -7.26 14.54
N THR A 395 -10.17 -5.99 14.76
CA THR A 395 -10.94 -4.86 14.20
C THR A 395 -10.63 -4.60 12.73
N GLU A 396 -9.50 -5.03 12.21
CA GLU A 396 -9.03 -4.70 10.85
C GLU A 396 -10.04 -5.00 9.74
N SER A 397 -10.81 -6.08 9.87
CA SER A 397 -11.85 -6.42 8.88
C SER A 397 -13.09 -5.51 8.98
N TRP A 398 -13.38 -4.98 10.17
CA TRP A 398 -14.49 -4.06 10.40
C TRP A 398 -14.10 -2.66 9.95
N ASP A 399 -12.84 -2.28 10.16
CA ASP A 399 -12.27 -1.02 9.71
C ASP A 399 -12.30 -0.96 8.17
N LEU A 400 -12.02 -2.08 7.47
CA LEU A 400 -12.15 -2.16 6.03
C LEU A 400 -13.59 -1.92 5.54
N GLU A 401 -14.60 -2.56 6.17
CA GLU A 401 -16.00 -2.32 5.83
C GLU A 401 -16.35 -0.84 6.06
N GLN A 402 -15.85 -0.27 7.14
CA GLN A 402 -16.09 1.11 7.53
C GLN A 402 -15.51 2.11 6.54
N GLU A 403 -14.27 1.91 6.09
CA GLU A 403 -13.61 2.75 5.09
C GLU A 403 -14.39 2.74 3.76
N CYS A 404 -14.90 1.56 3.35
CA CYS A 404 -15.75 1.47 2.16
C CYS A 404 -17.07 2.25 2.32
N TYR A 405 -17.66 2.26 3.51
CA TYR A 405 -18.88 3.05 3.76
C TYR A 405 -18.59 4.55 3.77
N ASP A 406 -17.53 4.98 4.43
CA ASP A 406 -17.13 6.38 4.51
C ASP A 406 -16.78 6.97 3.14
N PHE A 407 -16.11 6.19 2.30
CA PHE A 407 -15.68 6.62 0.98
C PHE A 407 -16.84 6.99 0.03
N MET A 408 -18.02 6.36 0.21
CA MET A 408 -19.17 6.59 -0.68
C MET A 408 -19.67 8.03 -0.70
N GLN A 409 -19.51 8.80 0.38
CA GLN A 409 -19.91 10.22 0.42
C GLN A 409 -19.19 11.07 -0.64
N TYR A 410 -18.00 10.66 -1.05
CA TYR A 410 -17.17 11.40 -1.99
C TYR A 410 -17.40 11.01 -3.44
N VAL A 411 -17.92 9.81 -3.70
CA VAL A 411 -17.86 9.24 -5.05
C VAL A 411 -19.15 8.62 -5.57
N HIS A 412 -20.11 8.28 -4.72
CA HIS A 412 -21.29 7.55 -5.18
C HIS A 412 -22.24 8.43 -5.98
N PRO A 413 -22.78 7.96 -7.15
CA PRO A 413 -23.70 8.76 -7.96
C PRO A 413 -25.06 9.01 -7.29
N ASP A 414 -25.55 8.06 -6.47
CA ASP A 414 -26.82 8.18 -5.77
C ASP A 414 -26.69 9.06 -4.52
N GLU A 415 -27.52 10.11 -4.42
CA GLU A 415 -27.53 11.04 -3.29
C GLU A 415 -27.94 10.35 -1.97
N ALA A 416 -28.85 9.37 -2.01
CA ALA A 416 -29.26 8.65 -0.81
C ALA A 416 -28.11 7.86 -0.20
N VAL A 417 -27.25 7.25 -1.03
CA VAL A 417 -26.06 6.54 -0.59
C VAL A 417 -25.04 7.52 0.01
N ARG A 418 -24.78 8.66 -0.65
CA ARG A 418 -23.90 9.69 -0.10
C ARG A 418 -24.37 10.21 1.27
N ASN A 419 -25.67 10.49 1.40
CA ASN A 419 -26.25 10.96 2.66
C ASN A 419 -26.15 9.90 3.77
N ALA A 420 -26.38 8.62 3.46
CA ALA A 420 -26.21 7.52 4.41
C ALA A 420 -24.73 7.39 4.85
N SER A 421 -23.78 7.55 3.91
CA SER A 421 -22.34 7.57 4.20
C SER A 421 -21.97 8.70 5.15
N VAL A 422 -22.42 9.94 4.91
CA VAL A 422 -22.21 11.08 5.82
C VAL A 422 -22.77 10.81 7.22
N ALA A 423 -23.97 10.23 7.29
CA ALA A 423 -24.59 9.87 8.57
C ALA A 423 -23.81 8.78 9.31
N ALA A 424 -23.26 7.80 8.57
CA ALA A 424 -22.41 6.75 9.11
C ALA A 424 -21.10 7.31 9.68
N SER A 425 -20.40 8.17 8.93
CA SER A 425 -19.17 8.86 9.37
C SER A 425 -19.40 9.66 10.65
N LYS A 426 -20.53 10.35 10.76
CA LYS A 426 -20.90 11.09 11.96
C LYS A 426 -21.09 10.16 13.16
N GLN A 427 -21.81 9.05 13.01
CA GLN A 427 -22.02 8.07 14.07
C GLN A 427 -20.70 7.46 14.55
N LEU A 428 -19.79 7.12 13.62
CA LEU A 428 -18.47 6.60 13.95
C LEU A 428 -17.64 7.64 14.71
N SER A 429 -17.67 8.89 14.29
CA SER A 429 -16.96 10.00 14.97
C SER A 429 -17.45 10.18 16.41
N GLU A 430 -18.76 10.18 16.64
CA GLU A 430 -19.37 10.27 17.97
C GLU A 430 -18.96 9.07 18.84
N PHE A 431 -18.99 7.86 18.27
CA PHE A 431 -18.54 6.63 18.92
C PHE A 431 -17.05 6.70 19.30
N SER A 432 -16.18 7.06 18.37
CA SER A 432 -14.75 7.17 18.58
C SER A 432 -14.39 8.20 19.65
N ASN A 433 -15.06 9.35 19.66
CA ASN A 433 -14.89 10.38 20.67
C ASN A 433 -15.28 9.89 22.10
N LYS A 434 -16.39 9.14 22.20
CA LYS A 434 -16.81 8.51 23.48
C LYS A 434 -15.73 7.59 24.03
N TRP A 435 -15.14 6.73 23.19
CA TRP A 435 -14.16 5.74 23.62
C TRP A 435 -12.75 6.31 23.79
N ALA A 436 -12.38 7.33 23.01
CA ALA A 436 -11.10 8.00 23.15
C ALA A 436 -10.87 8.65 24.52
N MET A 437 -11.94 8.98 25.24
CA MET A 437 -11.89 9.56 26.61
C MET A 437 -12.33 8.56 27.68
N ASN A 438 -12.50 7.26 27.34
CA ASN A 438 -12.89 6.23 28.29
C ASN A 438 -11.71 5.82 29.20
N THR A 439 -11.83 6.11 30.49
CA THR A 439 -10.76 5.87 31.46
C THR A 439 -10.52 4.39 31.77
N ASP A 440 -11.52 3.53 31.66
CA ASP A 440 -11.38 2.12 31.96
C ASP A 440 -10.73 1.37 30.80
N PHE A 441 -11.04 1.78 29.58
CA PHE A 441 -10.34 1.32 28.38
C PHE A 441 -8.85 1.73 28.43
N TYR A 442 -8.56 2.99 28.75
CA TYR A 442 -7.17 3.46 28.92
C TYR A 442 -6.41 2.70 30.01
N LYS A 443 -7.06 2.41 31.18
CA LYS A 443 -6.43 1.63 32.27
C LYS A 443 -6.07 0.22 31.82
N ALA A 444 -6.90 -0.42 31.00
CA ALA A 444 -6.60 -1.76 30.48
C ALA A 444 -5.37 -1.74 29.55
N ILE A 445 -5.25 -0.72 28.67
CA ILE A 445 -4.07 -0.51 27.83
C ILE A 445 -2.83 -0.22 28.71
N LEU A 446 -2.96 0.64 29.70
CA LEU A 446 -1.86 0.99 30.62
C LEU A 446 -1.38 -0.23 31.41
N LEU A 447 -2.31 -1.05 31.92
CA LEU A 447 -1.98 -2.30 32.63
C LEU A 447 -1.18 -3.25 31.72
N PHE A 448 -1.60 -3.41 30.48
CA PHE A 448 -0.84 -4.19 29.50
C PHE A 448 0.57 -3.62 29.30
N TYR A 449 0.67 -2.32 29.02
CA TYR A 449 1.96 -1.66 28.80
C TYR A 449 2.89 -1.80 30.02
N ASP A 450 2.40 -1.55 31.23
CA ASP A 450 3.21 -1.69 32.47
C ASP A 450 3.66 -3.13 32.68
N THR A 451 2.86 -4.13 32.26
CA THR A 451 3.18 -5.54 32.44
C THR A 451 4.23 -6.01 31.43
N PHE A 452 4.12 -5.62 30.16
CA PHE A 452 4.90 -6.20 29.06
C PHE A 452 5.92 -5.24 28.42
N ARG A 453 6.06 -3.98 28.88
CA ARG A 453 6.93 -2.96 28.25
C ARG A 453 8.38 -3.39 28.07
N HIS A 454 8.89 -4.32 28.86
CA HIS A 454 10.25 -4.83 28.77
C HIS A 454 10.39 -6.00 27.79
N ASP A 455 9.27 -6.56 27.34
CA ASP A 455 9.21 -7.68 26.41
C ASP A 455 8.78 -7.22 24.99
N LEU A 456 8.45 -5.93 24.84
CA LEU A 456 8.09 -5.35 23.53
C LEU A 456 9.33 -5.13 22.68
N GLU A 457 9.18 -5.31 21.36
CA GLU A 457 10.28 -5.20 20.38
C GLU A 457 9.84 -4.41 19.13
N GLY A 458 10.80 -3.70 18.51
CA GLY A 458 10.60 -3.05 17.22
C GLY A 458 9.34 -2.16 17.16
N GLU A 459 8.45 -2.46 16.22
CA GLU A 459 7.21 -1.72 16.02
C GLU A 459 6.22 -1.84 17.21
N GLU A 460 6.30 -2.88 18.04
CA GLU A 460 5.45 -3.02 19.23
C GLU A 460 5.71 -1.89 20.25
N ILE A 461 6.97 -1.52 20.42
CA ILE A 461 7.36 -0.39 21.28
C ILE A 461 6.74 0.89 20.72
N LEU A 462 6.94 1.14 19.43
CA LEU A 462 6.44 2.34 18.78
C LEU A 462 4.90 2.42 18.81
N TYR A 463 4.22 1.28 18.60
CA TYR A 463 2.77 1.18 18.68
C TYR A 463 2.26 1.62 20.06
N MET A 464 2.84 1.05 21.11
CA MET A 464 2.43 1.36 22.48
C MET A 464 2.79 2.79 22.87
N GLU A 465 3.98 3.27 22.52
CA GLU A 465 4.39 4.65 22.82
C GLU A 465 3.47 5.67 22.14
N ARG A 466 3.15 5.48 20.85
CA ARG A 466 2.21 6.36 20.13
C ARG A 466 0.80 6.29 20.69
N THR A 467 0.33 5.09 21.03
CA THR A 467 -0.98 4.92 21.65
C THR A 467 -1.04 5.66 22.99
N MET A 468 -0.07 5.46 23.85
CA MET A 468 -0.01 6.12 25.16
C MET A 468 0.15 7.64 25.03
N GLN A 469 0.96 8.10 24.08
CA GLN A 469 1.14 9.54 23.78
C GLN A 469 -0.18 10.17 23.30
N SER A 470 -0.92 9.49 22.42
CA SER A 470 -2.21 9.97 21.92
C SER A 470 -3.23 10.16 23.04
N TYR A 471 -3.34 9.19 23.98
CA TYR A 471 -4.20 9.32 25.14
C TYR A 471 -3.78 10.46 26.07
N LYS A 472 -2.48 10.61 26.35
CA LYS A 472 -1.94 11.71 27.16
C LYS A 472 -2.18 13.07 26.51
N HIS A 473 -1.96 13.17 25.21
CA HIS A 473 -2.20 14.39 24.42
C HIS A 473 -3.67 14.84 24.50
N ARG A 474 -4.61 13.89 24.54
CA ARG A 474 -6.04 14.16 24.73
C ARG A 474 -6.40 14.52 26.18
N GLY A 475 -5.49 14.40 27.15
CA GLY A 475 -5.71 14.75 28.55
C GLY A 475 -6.41 13.67 29.37
N ILE A 476 -6.40 12.39 28.96
CA ILE A 476 -7.05 11.28 29.67
C ILE A 476 -6.53 11.11 31.11
N HIS A 477 -5.28 11.47 31.37
CA HIS A 477 -4.59 11.38 32.67
C HIS A 477 -5.01 12.45 33.66
N LEU A 478 -5.74 13.49 33.22
CA LEU A 478 -6.17 14.60 34.05
C LEU A 478 -7.29 14.19 35.00
N GLU A 479 -7.48 14.96 36.09
CA GLU A 479 -8.59 14.79 36.99
C GLU A 479 -9.95 14.94 36.30
N LYS A 480 -10.99 14.26 36.80
CA LYS A 480 -12.31 14.19 36.13
C LYS A 480 -12.90 15.59 35.88
N GLU A 481 -12.76 16.52 36.80
CA GLU A 481 -13.29 17.87 36.65
C GLU A 481 -12.58 18.61 35.49
N THR A 482 -11.26 18.48 35.39
CA THR A 482 -10.45 19.09 34.33
C THR A 482 -10.76 18.46 33.00
N ARG A 483 -10.95 17.13 32.92
CA ARG A 483 -11.38 16.45 31.71
C ARG A 483 -12.74 16.94 31.20
N ASN A 484 -13.72 17.11 32.10
CA ASN A 484 -15.01 17.63 31.72
C ASN A 484 -14.94 19.06 31.14
N LYS A 485 -14.06 19.92 31.71
CA LYS A 485 -13.78 21.25 31.15
C LYS A 485 -13.14 21.17 29.79
N LEU A 486 -12.15 20.29 29.61
CA LEU A 486 -11.47 20.05 28.34
C LEU A 486 -12.44 19.55 27.25
N GLU A 487 -13.36 18.65 27.59
CA GLU A 487 -14.39 18.14 26.70
C GLU A 487 -15.33 19.28 26.26
N ALA A 488 -15.76 20.12 27.18
CA ALA A 488 -16.59 21.30 26.84
C ALA A 488 -15.87 22.26 25.90
N LEU A 489 -14.58 22.56 26.16
CA LEU A 489 -13.75 23.41 25.28
C LEU A 489 -13.59 22.80 23.87
N ASN A 490 -13.35 21.48 23.77
CA ASN A 490 -13.23 20.79 22.48
C ASN A 490 -14.54 20.82 21.70
N THR A 491 -15.68 20.64 22.38
CA THR A 491 -17.02 20.73 21.78
C THR A 491 -17.25 22.13 21.21
N GLU A 492 -17.00 23.18 21.98
CA GLU A 492 -17.16 24.56 21.55
C GLU A 492 -16.22 24.92 20.39
N LEU A 493 -14.97 24.48 20.41
CA LEU A 493 -14.02 24.63 19.30
C LEU A 493 -14.51 23.96 18.02
N SER A 494 -15.08 22.76 18.14
CA SER A 494 -15.68 22.03 17.00
C SER A 494 -16.88 22.79 16.42
N GLU A 495 -17.77 23.30 17.28
CA GLU A 495 -18.92 24.10 16.84
C GLU A 495 -18.48 25.37 16.11
N LEU A 496 -17.48 26.08 16.63
CA LEU A 496 -16.92 27.26 15.97
C LEU A 496 -16.31 26.93 14.59
N SER A 497 -15.60 25.80 14.49
CA SER A 497 -15.03 25.33 13.23
C SER A 497 -16.09 25.00 12.20
N ILE A 498 -17.13 24.28 12.59
CA ILE A 498 -18.28 23.94 11.73
C ILE A 498 -18.97 25.22 11.24
N GLN A 499 -19.24 26.16 12.17
CA GLN A 499 -19.91 27.41 11.83
C GLN A 499 -19.06 28.29 10.89
N TYR A 500 -17.74 28.37 11.14
CA TYR A 500 -16.81 29.15 10.29
C TYR A 500 -16.81 28.62 8.85
N ASN A 501 -16.70 27.30 8.67
CA ASN A 501 -16.65 26.69 7.36
C ASN A 501 -18.02 26.70 6.64
N ALA A 502 -19.10 26.49 7.37
CA ALA A 502 -20.48 26.64 6.84
C ALA A 502 -20.71 28.07 6.32
N ASN A 503 -20.30 29.09 7.09
CA ASN A 503 -20.40 30.48 6.67
C ASN A 503 -19.65 30.75 5.34
N LEU A 504 -18.45 30.18 5.16
CA LEU A 504 -17.69 30.32 3.91
C LEU A 504 -18.38 29.66 2.71
N GLY A 505 -19.09 28.55 2.94
CA GLY A 505 -19.92 27.88 1.92
C GLY A 505 -21.15 28.69 1.53
N GLU A 506 -21.72 29.44 2.49
CA GLU A 506 -22.95 30.22 2.31
C GLU A 506 -22.74 31.63 1.77
N VAL A 507 -21.46 32.09 1.60
CA VAL A 507 -21.19 33.46 1.09
C VAL A 507 -21.86 33.66 -0.25
N LYS A 508 -22.79 34.67 -0.29
CA LYS A 508 -23.56 35.06 -1.46
C LYS A 508 -23.12 36.38 -2.07
N ASP A 509 -22.03 36.96 -1.60
CA ASP A 509 -21.48 38.22 -2.10
C ASP A 509 -21.20 38.12 -3.60
N CYS A 510 -21.71 39.10 -4.33
CA CYS A 510 -21.54 39.14 -5.78
C CYS A 510 -21.52 40.60 -6.31
N LEU A 511 -20.89 40.75 -7.48
CA LEU A 511 -20.96 41.95 -8.29
C LEU A 511 -21.88 41.73 -9.48
N TYR A 512 -22.60 42.78 -9.90
CA TYR A 512 -23.35 42.78 -11.15
C TYR A 512 -22.64 43.66 -12.14
N LEU A 513 -21.99 43.10 -13.15
CA LEU A 513 -21.07 43.73 -14.09
C LEU A 513 -21.64 43.66 -15.51
N SER A 514 -21.42 44.73 -16.30
CA SER A 514 -21.79 44.75 -17.71
C SER A 514 -20.76 43.99 -18.55
N SER A 515 -21.08 43.78 -19.85
CA SER A 515 -20.12 43.21 -20.80
C SER A 515 -18.88 44.07 -20.94
N ASP A 516 -19.01 45.41 -20.87
CA ASP A 516 -17.89 46.35 -20.97
C ASP A 516 -16.99 46.25 -19.74
N ASP A 517 -17.55 46.07 -18.53
CA ASP A 517 -16.80 45.86 -17.30
C ASP A 517 -16.00 44.55 -17.32
N LEU A 518 -16.39 43.58 -18.16
CA LEU A 518 -15.77 42.24 -18.30
C LEU A 518 -14.99 42.09 -19.62
N ASN A 519 -14.59 43.22 -20.24
CA ASN A 519 -13.79 43.18 -21.48
C ASN A 519 -12.54 42.29 -21.29
N GLY A 520 -12.23 41.41 -22.26
CA GLY A 520 -11.12 40.49 -22.23
C GLY A 520 -11.41 39.13 -21.60
N VAL A 521 -12.56 38.93 -20.93
CA VAL A 521 -13.01 37.65 -20.36
C VAL A 521 -13.64 36.80 -21.46
N ASP A 522 -13.44 35.50 -21.39
CA ASP A 522 -13.95 34.51 -22.36
C ASP A 522 -15.47 34.59 -22.50
N VAL A 523 -15.93 34.70 -23.74
CA VAL A 523 -17.38 34.87 -24.07
C VAL A 523 -18.18 33.60 -23.74
N ASP A 524 -17.58 32.43 -23.94
CA ASP A 524 -18.22 31.13 -23.64
C ASP A 524 -18.44 30.99 -22.14
N PHE A 525 -17.45 31.38 -21.34
CA PHE A 525 -17.60 31.45 -19.88
C PHE A 525 -18.69 32.47 -19.48
N LEU A 526 -18.67 33.67 -20.03
CA LEU A 526 -19.71 34.67 -19.75
C LEU A 526 -21.11 34.16 -20.10
N GLY A 527 -21.22 33.31 -21.14
CA GLY A 527 -22.48 32.67 -21.54
C GLY A 527 -23.04 31.68 -20.50
N THR A 528 -22.22 31.18 -19.58
CA THR A 528 -22.64 30.28 -18.49
C THR A 528 -23.14 31.00 -17.25
N LEU A 529 -22.94 32.33 -17.14
CA LEU A 529 -23.24 33.10 -15.94
C LEU A 529 -24.70 33.58 -15.87
N ASP A 530 -25.24 33.58 -14.67
CA ASP A 530 -26.54 34.22 -14.38
C ASP A 530 -26.51 35.70 -14.69
N LYS A 531 -27.62 36.22 -15.20
CA LYS A 531 -27.80 37.65 -15.49
C LYS A 531 -28.96 38.24 -14.70
N LYS A 532 -28.78 39.51 -14.31
CA LYS A 532 -29.82 40.34 -13.76
C LYS A 532 -29.69 41.73 -14.38
N ASP A 533 -30.79 42.25 -14.97
CA ASP A 533 -30.81 43.57 -15.64
C ASP A 533 -29.68 43.73 -16.66
N ASP A 534 -29.46 42.74 -17.55
CA ASP A 534 -28.39 42.64 -18.54
C ASP A 534 -26.98 42.64 -17.98
N LYS A 535 -26.80 42.54 -16.67
CA LYS A 535 -25.52 42.43 -15.99
C LYS A 535 -25.26 41.01 -15.53
N TYR A 536 -24.03 40.55 -15.72
CA TYR A 536 -23.53 39.25 -15.27
C TYR A 536 -23.35 39.23 -13.75
N LYS A 537 -23.80 38.18 -13.09
CA LYS A 537 -23.60 37.94 -11.65
C LYS A 537 -22.24 37.29 -11.44
N ILE A 538 -21.29 38.01 -10.87
CA ILE A 538 -19.97 37.52 -10.53
C ILE A 538 -19.91 37.29 -9.02
N THR A 539 -19.58 36.08 -8.60
CA THR A 539 -19.45 35.66 -7.20
C THR A 539 -17.99 35.57 -6.75
N THR A 540 -17.76 35.27 -5.47
CA THR A 540 -16.44 35.00 -4.91
C THR A 540 -16.01 33.53 -5.04
N GLN A 541 -16.65 32.73 -5.89
CA GLN A 541 -16.23 31.38 -6.18
C GLN A 541 -14.91 31.35 -6.95
N TYR A 542 -14.05 30.38 -6.65
CA TYR A 542 -12.72 30.29 -7.28
C TYR A 542 -12.79 30.20 -8.81
N ASP A 543 -13.80 29.53 -9.37
CA ASP A 543 -14.00 29.46 -10.82
C ASP A 543 -14.16 30.85 -11.44
N HIS A 544 -14.97 31.75 -10.84
CA HIS A 544 -15.13 33.11 -11.31
C HIS A 544 -13.84 33.93 -11.14
N ILE A 545 -13.16 33.79 -9.99
CA ILE A 545 -11.89 34.49 -9.72
C ILE A 545 -10.83 34.09 -10.73
N ASN A 546 -10.64 32.80 -10.96
CA ASN A 546 -9.59 32.25 -11.83
C ASN A 546 -9.82 32.55 -13.32
N LYS A 547 -11.08 32.74 -13.74
CA LYS A 547 -11.42 33.07 -15.11
C LYS A 547 -11.53 34.57 -15.42
N ILE A 548 -11.67 35.41 -14.38
CA ILE A 548 -11.80 36.86 -14.58
C ILE A 548 -10.51 37.60 -14.28
N MET A 549 -9.88 37.33 -13.12
CA MET A 549 -8.68 38.12 -12.68
C MET A 549 -7.51 38.07 -13.67
N PRO A 550 -7.18 36.93 -14.36
CA PRO A 550 -6.09 36.91 -15.33
C PRO A 550 -6.40 37.54 -16.67
N TYR A 551 -7.69 37.69 -17.05
CA TYR A 551 -8.08 38.05 -18.42
C TYR A 551 -8.82 39.38 -18.54
N CYS A 552 -9.53 39.79 -17.50
CA CYS A 552 -10.30 41.03 -17.54
C CYS A 552 -9.38 42.28 -17.72
N GLU A 553 -9.56 43.04 -18.79
CA GLU A 553 -8.78 44.21 -19.10
C GLU A 553 -9.09 45.43 -18.19
N VAL A 554 -10.29 45.44 -17.57
CA VAL A 554 -10.77 46.52 -16.75
C VAL A 554 -10.22 46.47 -15.35
N GLU A 555 -9.27 47.34 -15.01
CA GLU A 555 -8.65 47.40 -13.69
C GLU A 555 -9.65 47.60 -12.53
N ALA A 556 -10.66 48.47 -12.74
CA ALA A 556 -11.69 48.74 -11.73
C ALA A 556 -12.44 47.45 -11.33
N THR A 557 -12.72 46.59 -12.31
CA THR A 557 -13.34 45.30 -12.09
C THR A 557 -12.44 44.36 -11.29
N ARG A 558 -11.16 44.23 -11.67
CA ARG A 558 -10.19 43.41 -10.95
C ARG A 558 -10.05 43.90 -9.49
N LYS A 559 -9.96 45.22 -9.27
CA LYS A 559 -9.86 45.79 -7.92
C LYS A 559 -11.11 45.48 -7.08
N ALA A 560 -12.29 45.73 -7.64
CA ALA A 560 -13.57 45.48 -6.97
C ALA A 560 -13.75 43.99 -6.61
N LEU A 561 -13.39 43.09 -7.54
CA LEU A 561 -13.47 41.64 -7.33
C LEU A 561 -12.45 41.15 -6.32
N SER A 562 -11.21 41.65 -6.36
CA SER A 562 -10.16 41.35 -5.37
C SER A 562 -10.58 41.81 -3.96
N GLN A 563 -11.20 42.97 -3.85
CA GLN A 563 -11.69 43.50 -2.59
C GLN A 563 -12.87 42.68 -2.05
N LEU A 564 -13.83 42.31 -2.91
CA LEU A 564 -14.95 41.46 -2.54
C LEU A 564 -14.46 40.09 -2.04
N PHE A 565 -13.53 39.47 -2.75
CA PHE A 565 -12.93 38.17 -2.37
C PHE A 565 -12.12 38.27 -1.05
N GLY A 566 -11.36 39.35 -0.89
CA GLY A 566 -10.58 39.59 0.34
C GLY A 566 -11.44 39.85 1.59
N MET A 567 -12.69 40.27 1.42
CA MET A 567 -13.63 40.53 2.52
C MET A 567 -14.62 39.37 2.76
N ARG A 568 -14.48 38.26 2.04
CA ARG A 568 -15.34 37.07 2.15
C ARG A 568 -15.41 36.59 3.60
N GLY A 569 -16.61 36.28 4.06
CA GLY A 569 -16.86 35.78 5.42
C GLY A 569 -16.77 36.84 6.53
N LYS A 570 -16.45 38.12 6.21
CA LYS A 570 -16.36 39.16 7.23
C LYS A 570 -17.75 39.58 7.70
N GLU A 571 -18.56 40.20 6.84
CA GLU A 571 -19.95 40.59 7.14
C GLU A 571 -20.89 39.93 6.15
N PRO A 572 -22.08 39.48 6.58
CA PRO A 572 -22.65 39.51 7.95
C PRO A 572 -22.18 38.34 8.83
N TYR A 573 -21.30 37.44 8.36
CA TYR A 573 -20.95 36.16 8.98
C TYR A 573 -20.00 36.30 10.18
N LYS A 574 -19.17 37.33 10.22
CA LYS A 574 -18.23 37.66 11.33
C LYS A 574 -17.21 36.55 11.65
N ASN A 575 -16.76 35.82 10.64
CA ASN A 575 -15.82 34.70 10.79
C ASN A 575 -14.52 35.09 11.53
N HIS A 576 -14.05 36.33 11.41
CA HIS A 576 -12.89 36.82 12.17
C HIS A 576 -13.14 36.81 13.69
N GLU A 577 -14.41 37.09 14.14
CA GLU A 577 -14.79 37.00 15.56
C GLU A 577 -14.80 35.53 16.02
N LEU A 578 -15.26 34.58 15.15
CA LEU A 578 -15.22 33.15 15.45
C LEU A 578 -13.78 32.64 15.58
N LEU A 579 -12.88 33.05 14.67
CA LEU A 579 -11.46 32.69 14.76
C LEU A 579 -10.82 33.26 16.02
N GLN A 580 -11.08 34.56 16.36
CA GLN A 580 -10.57 35.16 17.58
C GLN A 580 -11.01 34.38 18.81
N LYS A 581 -12.31 34.03 18.90
CA LYS A 581 -12.84 33.22 20.00
C LYS A 581 -12.18 31.84 20.05
N ALA A 582 -11.95 31.20 18.91
CA ALA A 582 -11.28 29.90 18.86
C ALA A 582 -9.83 29.99 19.42
N LEU A 583 -9.09 31.08 19.13
CA LEU A 583 -7.76 31.30 19.70
C LEU A 583 -7.80 31.43 21.22
N ASP A 584 -8.79 32.16 21.77
CA ASP A 584 -8.95 32.33 23.21
C ASP A 584 -9.23 30.98 23.89
N LEU A 585 -10.12 30.14 23.31
CA LEU A 585 -10.40 28.79 23.81
C LEU A 585 -9.17 27.84 23.68
N ARG A 586 -8.41 27.94 22.58
CA ARG A 586 -7.15 27.17 22.42
C ARG A 586 -6.15 27.55 23.51
N LYS A 587 -6.04 28.81 23.84
CA LYS A 587 -5.18 29.29 24.94
C LYS A 587 -5.66 28.76 26.31
N GLU A 588 -6.97 28.79 26.59
CA GLU A 588 -7.55 28.21 27.80
C GLU A 588 -7.27 26.71 27.91
N LYS A 589 -7.43 25.99 26.78
CA LYS A 589 -7.10 24.57 26.68
C LYS A 589 -5.65 24.28 27.03
N MET A 590 -4.68 25.14 26.62
CA MET A 590 -3.26 24.97 26.97
C MET A 590 -3.01 25.09 28.47
N GLY A 591 -3.73 25.98 29.15
CA GLY A 591 -3.67 26.09 30.62
C GLY A 591 -4.14 24.83 31.35
N LEU A 592 -5.10 24.08 30.76
CA LEU A 592 -5.55 22.81 31.34
C LEU A 592 -4.58 21.66 31.06
N LEU A 593 -3.87 21.69 29.95
CA LEU A 593 -2.95 20.63 29.50
C LEU A 593 -1.49 20.88 29.88
N ASP A 594 -1.20 22.00 30.59
CA ASP A 594 0.14 22.42 31.00
C ASP A 594 1.13 22.57 29.83
N HIS A 595 0.65 23.15 28.71
CA HIS A 595 1.48 23.50 27.56
C HIS A 595 1.70 25.02 27.48
N ALA A 596 2.90 25.42 27.04
CA ALA A 596 3.31 26.82 26.95
C ALA A 596 2.45 27.61 25.92
N ASN A 597 2.12 27.00 24.79
CA ASN A 597 1.32 27.57 23.73
C ASN A 597 0.67 26.46 22.90
N TYR A 598 -0.27 26.84 22.03
CA TYR A 598 -1.02 25.87 21.21
C TYR A 598 -0.16 25.25 20.09
N ALA A 599 0.78 26.01 19.51
CA ALA A 599 1.66 25.48 18.49
C ALA A 599 2.55 24.36 19.03
N ASP A 600 3.19 24.54 20.20
CA ASP A 600 4.01 23.47 20.81
C ASP A 600 3.18 22.25 21.21
N TYR A 601 1.91 22.44 21.61
CA TYR A 601 1.00 21.33 21.88
C TYR A 601 0.75 20.50 20.58
N ILE A 602 0.40 21.16 19.46
CA ILE A 602 0.18 20.47 18.17
C ILE A 602 1.45 19.80 17.66
N LEU A 603 2.58 20.54 17.68
CA LEU A 603 3.88 20.06 17.18
C LEU A 603 4.47 18.91 18.01
N SER A 604 4.08 18.77 19.27
CA SER A 604 4.51 17.64 20.11
C SER A 604 3.96 16.28 19.66
N ASN A 605 2.96 16.26 18.79
CA ASN A 605 2.27 15.03 18.37
C ASN A 605 2.28 14.87 16.85
N ARG A 606 2.99 13.84 16.38
CA ARG A 606 3.05 13.45 14.96
C ARG A 606 3.45 14.60 14.01
N ARG A 607 4.54 15.29 14.35
CA ARG A 607 5.20 16.27 13.47
C ARG A 607 6.71 16.00 13.43
N MET A 608 7.33 16.30 12.29
CA MET A 608 8.80 16.35 12.19
C MET A 608 9.33 17.47 13.05
N ALA A 609 8.81 18.70 12.86
CA ALA A 609 9.11 19.83 13.72
C ALA A 609 8.54 19.59 15.12
N LYS A 610 9.37 19.67 16.16
CA LYS A 610 9.00 19.29 17.52
C LYS A 610 8.52 20.47 18.39
N ASN A 611 8.73 21.70 17.96
CA ASN A 611 8.31 22.90 18.65
C ASN A 611 8.23 24.10 17.71
N SER A 612 7.55 25.16 18.17
CA SER A 612 7.32 26.39 17.43
C SER A 612 8.61 27.14 17.09
N THR A 613 9.64 27.07 17.94
CA THR A 613 10.95 27.69 17.67
C THR A 613 11.58 27.13 16.40
N GLN A 614 11.61 25.81 16.26
CA GLN A 614 12.17 25.13 15.08
C GLN A 614 11.43 25.53 13.80
N VAL A 615 10.09 25.62 13.85
CA VAL A 615 9.28 26.06 12.71
C VAL A 615 9.56 27.52 12.35
N LEU A 616 9.61 28.42 13.34
CA LEU A 616 9.88 29.83 13.11
C LEU A 616 11.31 30.09 12.57
N GLU A 617 12.31 29.34 13.03
CA GLU A 617 13.67 29.40 12.49
C GLU A 617 13.68 28.99 11.01
N PHE A 618 13.03 27.88 10.65
CA PHE A 618 12.89 27.44 9.27
C PHE A 618 12.19 28.50 8.38
N LEU A 619 11.05 29.00 8.83
CA LEU A 619 10.27 29.99 8.07
C LEU A 619 11.06 31.29 7.87
N ASN A 620 11.75 31.80 8.92
CA ASN A 620 12.53 33.02 8.83
C ASN A 620 13.77 32.88 7.93
N ASP A 621 14.42 31.69 7.90
CA ASP A 621 15.51 31.40 6.96
C ASP A 621 15.01 31.47 5.50
N LEU A 622 13.86 30.90 5.21
CA LEU A 622 13.26 30.97 3.87
C LEU A 622 12.81 32.38 3.51
N VAL A 623 12.23 33.15 4.47
CA VAL A 623 11.83 34.54 4.23
C VAL A 623 13.01 35.41 3.81
N GLU A 624 14.17 35.32 4.50
CA GLU A 624 15.36 36.11 4.16
C GLU A 624 15.78 35.90 2.68
N LYS A 625 15.64 34.69 2.18
CA LYS A 625 16.00 34.29 0.83
C LYS A 625 14.91 34.66 -0.20
N MET A 626 13.66 34.39 0.09
CA MET A 626 12.52 34.59 -0.83
C MET A 626 12.12 36.07 -0.95
N GLN A 627 12.30 36.89 0.07
CA GLN A 627 11.96 38.31 0.02
C GLN A 627 12.76 39.06 -1.04
N LYS A 628 14.03 38.73 -1.23
CA LYS A 628 14.85 39.30 -2.29
C LYS A 628 14.34 38.95 -3.68
N SER A 629 14.00 37.69 -3.88
CA SER A 629 13.45 37.17 -5.13
C SER A 629 12.08 37.80 -5.44
N SER A 630 11.17 37.90 -4.47
CA SER A 630 9.85 38.50 -4.65
C SER A 630 9.89 39.98 -5.03
N VAL A 631 10.84 40.73 -4.44
CA VAL A 631 11.08 42.16 -4.82
C VAL A 631 11.60 42.24 -6.25
N GLN A 632 12.45 41.31 -6.69
CA GLN A 632 12.95 41.25 -8.06
C GLN A 632 11.85 40.91 -9.06
N ASP A 633 10.97 39.93 -8.73
CA ASP A 633 9.80 39.57 -9.55
C ASP A 633 8.90 40.79 -9.81
N VAL A 634 8.58 41.57 -8.74
CA VAL A 634 7.78 42.78 -8.86
C VAL A 634 8.46 43.80 -9.74
N LYS A 635 9.78 44.06 -9.53
CA LYS A 635 10.54 45.00 -10.35
C LYS A 635 10.58 44.61 -11.82
N GLN A 636 10.77 43.35 -12.12
CA GLN A 636 10.77 42.83 -13.48
C GLN A 636 9.42 43.02 -14.15
N LEU A 637 8.35 42.69 -13.45
CA LEU A 637 6.98 42.80 -13.94
C LEU A 637 6.61 44.27 -14.13
N ALA A 638 6.86 45.12 -13.15
CA ALA A 638 6.59 46.58 -13.18
C ALA A 638 7.37 47.27 -14.31
N ALA A 639 8.67 46.96 -14.48
CA ALA A 639 9.50 47.53 -15.54
C ALA A 639 8.99 47.13 -16.94
N HIS A 640 8.53 45.89 -17.14
CA HIS A 640 7.99 45.43 -18.42
C HIS A 640 6.71 46.17 -18.84
N PHE A 641 5.87 46.54 -17.87
CA PHE A 641 4.61 47.19 -18.11
C PHE A 641 4.66 48.72 -17.79
N GLU A 642 5.85 49.28 -17.64
CA GLU A 642 6.10 50.71 -17.38
C GLU A 642 5.31 51.24 -16.16
N LYS A 643 5.23 50.43 -15.09
CA LYS A 643 4.60 50.74 -13.81
C LYS A 643 5.62 51.17 -12.77
N GLU A 644 5.25 52.07 -11.87
CA GLU A 644 6.09 52.44 -10.71
C GLU A 644 5.95 51.44 -9.56
N GLU A 645 4.75 50.93 -9.35
CA GLU A 645 4.38 49.96 -8.32
C GLU A 645 3.49 48.89 -8.93
N MET A 646 3.41 47.71 -8.28
CA MET A 646 2.52 46.62 -8.69
C MET A 646 1.47 46.39 -7.60
N GLU A 647 0.23 46.42 -8.01
CA GLU A 647 -0.89 46.20 -7.13
C GLU A 647 -1.32 44.72 -7.13
N SER A 648 -1.71 44.22 -5.98
CA SER A 648 -2.10 42.79 -5.81
C SER A 648 -3.28 42.37 -6.70
N TRP A 649 -4.24 43.28 -6.96
CA TRP A 649 -5.39 43.02 -7.85
C TRP A 649 -5.04 42.99 -9.33
N ASN A 650 -3.86 43.46 -9.69
CA ASN A 650 -3.35 43.50 -11.07
C ASN A 650 -2.35 42.37 -11.33
N LEU A 651 -1.84 41.69 -10.29
CA LEU A 651 -0.78 40.69 -10.39
C LEU A 651 -1.14 39.56 -11.36
N SER A 652 -2.28 38.89 -11.20
CA SER A 652 -2.73 37.81 -12.07
C SER A 652 -2.86 38.24 -13.53
N TYR A 653 -3.37 39.47 -13.79
CA TYR A 653 -3.52 40.00 -15.13
C TYR A 653 -2.16 40.24 -15.81
N TYR A 654 -1.25 40.97 -15.15
CA TYR A 654 0.06 41.28 -15.72
C TYR A 654 0.94 40.04 -15.82
N THR A 655 0.86 39.12 -14.89
CA THR A 655 1.54 37.82 -14.99
C THR A 655 1.05 37.04 -16.22
N ASN A 656 -0.25 36.99 -16.48
CA ASN A 656 -0.82 36.33 -17.66
C ASN A 656 -0.40 37.03 -18.97
N LEU A 657 -0.40 38.36 -19.01
CA LEU A 657 0.09 39.14 -20.17
C LEU A 657 1.58 38.89 -20.44
N TYR A 658 2.40 38.87 -19.38
CA TYR A 658 3.82 38.57 -19.51
C TYR A 658 4.05 37.17 -20.07
N LYS A 659 3.35 36.15 -19.54
CA LYS A 659 3.40 34.77 -20.01
C LYS A 659 3.03 34.69 -21.50
N LYS A 660 2.01 35.39 -21.94
CA LYS A 660 1.60 35.42 -23.36
C LYS A 660 2.59 36.17 -24.27
N SER A 661 3.08 37.32 -23.83
CA SER A 661 3.92 38.21 -24.67
C SER A 661 5.39 37.83 -24.68
N VAL A 662 5.94 37.39 -23.55
CA VAL A 662 7.36 37.11 -23.37
C VAL A 662 7.66 35.62 -23.47
N LEU A 663 6.97 34.78 -22.68
CA LEU A 663 7.18 33.35 -22.69
C LEU A 663 6.52 32.69 -23.90
N GLN A 664 5.55 33.34 -24.53
CA GLN A 664 4.82 32.81 -25.70
C GLN A 664 4.29 31.39 -25.45
N LEU A 665 3.77 31.18 -24.23
CA LEU A 665 3.19 29.90 -23.81
C LEU A 665 1.67 29.97 -23.88
N ASP A 666 1.07 29.16 -24.74
CA ASP A 666 -0.37 29.01 -24.84
C ASP A 666 -0.79 27.68 -24.19
N GLN A 667 -1.52 27.74 -23.10
CA GLN A 667 -2.02 26.57 -22.37
C GLN A 667 -2.96 25.72 -23.23
N GLN A 668 -3.69 26.31 -24.18
CA GLN A 668 -4.55 25.57 -25.11
C GLN A 668 -3.76 24.75 -26.13
N GLU A 669 -2.56 25.23 -26.50
CA GLU A 669 -1.65 24.46 -27.35
C GLU A 669 -0.92 23.37 -26.54
N VAL A 670 -0.53 23.65 -25.29
CA VAL A 670 0.14 22.69 -24.40
C VAL A 670 -0.73 21.48 -24.14
N GLN A 671 -2.01 21.67 -23.80
CA GLN A 671 -2.93 20.56 -23.48
C GLN A 671 -3.13 19.56 -24.65
N LYS A 672 -2.87 19.96 -25.90
CA LYS A 672 -2.96 19.07 -27.07
C LYS A 672 -1.99 17.89 -27.00
N TYR A 673 -0.94 18.01 -26.20
CA TYR A 673 0.09 16.99 -26.00
C TYR A 673 -0.21 16.01 -24.87
N PHE A 674 -1.32 16.18 -24.13
CA PHE A 674 -1.67 15.36 -22.98
C PHE A 674 -3.06 14.71 -23.10
N PRO A 675 -3.29 13.89 -24.18
CA PRO A 675 -4.50 13.09 -24.24
C PRO A 675 -4.43 11.98 -23.18
N LEU A 676 -5.41 11.92 -22.27
CA LEU A 676 -5.43 11.06 -21.09
C LEU A 676 -5.20 9.58 -21.44
N GLU A 677 -5.77 9.08 -22.54
CA GLU A 677 -5.66 7.69 -22.95
C GLU A 677 -4.22 7.26 -23.26
N LYS A 678 -3.36 8.19 -23.70
CA LYS A 678 -1.93 7.94 -23.94
C LYS A 678 -1.09 8.33 -22.72
N LEU A 679 -1.49 9.38 -22.04
CA LEU A 679 -0.78 9.89 -20.85
C LEU A 679 -0.75 8.86 -19.72
N LEU A 680 -1.89 8.27 -19.36
CA LEU A 680 -1.99 7.36 -18.22
C LEU A 680 -1.04 6.15 -18.34
N PRO A 681 -0.98 5.38 -19.45
CA PRO A 681 -0.01 4.30 -19.57
C PRO A 681 1.45 4.77 -19.47
N ASN A 682 1.78 5.94 -20.02
CA ASN A 682 3.13 6.49 -19.98
C ASN A 682 3.54 6.94 -18.57
N LEU A 683 2.59 7.52 -17.80
CA LEU A 683 2.81 7.85 -16.40
C LEU A 683 3.05 6.58 -15.58
N LEU A 684 2.17 5.57 -15.69
CA LEU A 684 2.33 4.30 -14.97
C LEU A 684 3.66 3.61 -15.33
N GLY A 685 4.04 3.60 -16.65
CA GLY A 685 5.33 3.08 -17.10
C GLY A 685 6.54 3.83 -16.52
N THR A 686 6.37 5.10 -16.13
CA THR A 686 7.42 5.85 -15.43
C THR A 686 7.61 5.31 -14.01
N PHE A 687 6.51 5.08 -13.28
CA PHE A 687 6.56 4.45 -11.95
C PHE A 687 7.10 3.03 -11.98
N GLU A 688 6.74 2.24 -12.99
CA GLU A 688 7.32 0.91 -13.23
C GLU A 688 8.84 0.98 -13.38
N THR A 689 9.33 2.00 -14.09
CA THR A 689 10.77 2.19 -14.30
C THR A 689 11.47 2.60 -13.00
N ILE A 690 11.00 3.68 -12.35
CA ILE A 690 11.68 4.28 -11.18
C ILE A 690 11.64 3.32 -9.98
N PHE A 691 10.47 2.76 -9.67
CA PHE A 691 10.27 1.94 -8.47
C PHE A 691 10.38 0.44 -8.69
N GLN A 692 10.72 0.03 -9.91
CA GLN A 692 10.84 -1.38 -10.30
C GLN A 692 9.57 -2.16 -9.98
N LEU A 693 8.47 -1.73 -10.64
CA LEU A 693 7.14 -2.29 -10.49
C LEU A 693 6.64 -2.88 -11.81
N ARG A 694 5.58 -3.67 -11.74
CA ARG A 694 4.71 -4.01 -12.85
C ARG A 694 3.28 -3.64 -12.50
N ILE A 695 2.61 -2.88 -13.37
CA ILE A 695 1.27 -2.36 -13.15
C ILE A 695 0.34 -2.91 -14.25
N THR A 696 -0.73 -3.57 -13.85
CA THR A 696 -1.69 -4.20 -14.78
C THR A 696 -3.11 -3.75 -14.48
N GLU A 697 -3.89 -3.45 -15.51
CA GLU A 697 -5.32 -3.12 -15.37
C GLU A 697 -6.12 -4.37 -14.98
N CYS A 698 -7.03 -4.24 -14.01
CA CYS A 698 -7.90 -5.31 -13.52
C CYS A 698 -9.30 -5.19 -14.12
N GLU A 699 -9.94 -6.30 -14.40
CA GLU A 699 -11.37 -6.33 -14.67
C GLU A 699 -12.18 -6.23 -13.37
N LEU A 700 -13.23 -5.41 -13.37
CA LEU A 700 -14.08 -5.15 -12.22
C LEU A 700 -15.46 -5.77 -12.40
N GLU A 701 -15.95 -6.46 -11.37
CA GLU A 701 -17.35 -6.81 -11.25
C GLU A 701 -18.18 -5.58 -10.78
N ALA A 702 -19.49 -5.60 -11.01
CA ALA A 702 -20.37 -4.49 -10.64
C ALA A 702 -20.36 -4.17 -9.13
N SER A 703 -20.14 -5.16 -8.27
CA SER A 703 -20.03 -4.99 -6.81
C SER A 703 -18.67 -4.42 -6.36
N GLN A 704 -17.67 -4.43 -7.24
CA GLN A 704 -16.30 -4.00 -6.96
C GLN A 704 -16.04 -2.56 -7.42
N THR A 705 -17.06 -1.84 -7.84
CA THR A 705 -16.93 -0.45 -8.28
C THR A 705 -18.19 0.33 -7.95
N TRP A 706 -18.06 1.64 -7.75
CA TRP A 706 -19.16 2.57 -7.49
C TRP A 706 -19.67 3.28 -8.76
N HIS A 707 -18.94 3.17 -9.88
CA HIS A 707 -19.34 3.80 -11.16
C HIS A 707 -18.61 3.13 -12.34
N GLY A 708 -19.30 2.98 -13.47
CA GLY A 708 -18.79 2.28 -14.65
C GLY A 708 -17.60 2.94 -15.38
N SER A 709 -17.20 4.16 -15.02
CA SER A 709 -16.00 4.82 -15.56
C SER A 709 -14.75 4.63 -14.69
N VAL A 710 -14.87 3.97 -13.56
CA VAL A 710 -13.76 3.70 -12.64
C VAL A 710 -12.94 2.54 -13.18
N LYS A 711 -11.61 2.67 -13.11
CA LYS A 711 -10.68 1.59 -13.42
C LYS A 711 -9.91 1.19 -12.17
N CYS A 712 -9.37 -0.02 -12.17
CA CYS A 712 -8.51 -0.53 -11.11
C CYS A 712 -7.23 -1.12 -11.70
N TYR A 713 -6.14 -0.99 -10.96
CA TYR A 713 -4.83 -1.51 -11.32
C TYR A 713 -4.24 -2.33 -10.18
N ALA A 714 -3.62 -3.46 -10.53
CA ALA A 714 -2.77 -4.24 -9.63
C ALA A 714 -1.32 -3.82 -9.79
N VAL A 715 -0.61 -3.71 -8.68
CA VAL A 715 0.81 -3.32 -8.60
C VAL A 715 1.61 -4.49 -8.05
N HIS A 716 2.60 -4.94 -8.81
CA HIS A 716 3.49 -6.04 -8.43
C HIS A 716 4.92 -5.56 -8.28
N ASN A 717 5.66 -6.23 -7.42
CA ASN A 717 7.10 -6.07 -7.33
C ASN A 717 7.78 -6.59 -8.61
N ALA A 718 8.72 -5.83 -9.16
CA ALA A 718 9.50 -6.23 -10.34
C ALA A 718 10.99 -5.97 -10.16
N VAL A 719 11.47 -6.03 -8.90
CA VAL A 719 12.89 -5.90 -8.57
C VAL A 719 13.59 -7.17 -9.02
N GLU A 720 14.67 -7.01 -9.79
CA GLU A 720 15.43 -8.14 -10.33
C GLU A 720 16.02 -8.98 -9.18
N GLY A 721 15.73 -10.28 -9.20
CA GLY A 721 16.16 -11.22 -8.18
C GLY A 721 15.26 -11.30 -6.94
N GLU A 722 14.20 -10.52 -6.87
CA GLU A 722 13.16 -10.64 -5.84
C GLU A 722 11.90 -11.33 -6.41
N THR A 723 11.01 -11.76 -5.52
CA THR A 723 9.72 -12.33 -5.90
C THR A 723 8.77 -11.27 -6.49
N GLU A 724 8.00 -11.66 -7.48
CA GLU A 724 7.02 -10.80 -8.13
C GLU A 724 5.72 -10.73 -7.31
N ASP A 725 5.82 -10.32 -6.05
CA ASP A 725 4.70 -10.28 -5.13
C ASP A 725 3.72 -9.16 -5.46
N LEU A 726 2.43 -9.41 -5.23
CA LEU A 726 1.40 -8.40 -5.31
C LEU A 726 1.59 -7.38 -4.16
N ILE A 727 1.87 -6.13 -4.54
CA ILE A 727 2.05 -5.02 -3.58
C ILE A 727 0.70 -4.48 -3.13
N GLY A 728 -0.22 -4.23 -4.06
CA GLY A 728 -1.51 -3.65 -3.75
C GLY A 728 -2.35 -3.37 -4.99
N HIS A 729 -3.52 -2.75 -4.78
CA HIS A 729 -4.41 -2.30 -5.85
C HIS A 729 -4.74 -0.82 -5.70
N PHE A 730 -5.00 -0.14 -6.81
CA PHE A 730 -5.55 1.20 -6.74
C PHE A 730 -6.62 1.44 -7.81
N TYR A 731 -7.65 2.16 -7.39
CA TYR A 731 -8.72 2.64 -8.27
C TYR A 731 -8.38 4.03 -8.81
N VAL A 732 -8.85 4.33 -10.02
CA VAL A 732 -8.80 5.67 -10.60
C VAL A 732 -10.18 6.10 -11.06
N ASP A 733 -10.69 7.16 -10.46
CA ASP A 733 -11.96 7.80 -10.75
C ASP A 733 -11.70 9.22 -11.28
N LEU A 734 -11.53 9.35 -12.59
CA LEU A 734 -10.89 10.51 -13.20
C LEU A 734 -11.87 11.60 -13.66
N TYR A 735 -13.17 11.30 -13.77
CA TYR A 735 -14.10 12.22 -14.42
C TYR A 735 -15.13 12.84 -13.46
N PRO A 736 -15.52 14.13 -13.68
CA PRO A 736 -16.52 14.77 -12.86
C PRO A 736 -17.91 14.16 -13.08
N ARG A 737 -18.73 14.17 -12.05
CA ARG A 737 -20.17 13.85 -12.06
C ARG A 737 -20.86 14.56 -10.92
N GLU A 738 -22.18 14.61 -10.97
CA GLU A 738 -22.99 15.22 -9.92
C GLU A 738 -22.77 14.52 -8.58
N GLY A 739 -22.55 15.29 -7.53
CA GLY A 739 -22.34 14.81 -6.18
C GLY A 739 -20.97 14.21 -5.88
N LYS A 740 -20.05 14.14 -6.85
CA LYS A 740 -18.69 13.71 -6.63
C LYS A 740 -17.84 14.81 -5.98
N TYR A 741 -16.89 14.43 -5.15
CA TYR A 741 -15.86 15.30 -4.57
C TYR A 741 -15.18 16.17 -5.62
N GLY A 742 -15.14 17.47 -5.40
CA GLY A 742 -14.77 18.46 -6.41
C GLY A 742 -13.26 18.68 -6.62
N HIS A 743 -12.40 18.13 -5.75
CA HIS A 743 -10.96 18.25 -5.83
C HIS A 743 -10.32 16.92 -6.25
N ALA A 744 -9.00 16.92 -6.51
CA ALA A 744 -8.21 15.71 -6.59
C ALA A 744 -7.84 15.24 -5.18
N ALA A 745 -7.83 13.93 -4.94
CA ALA A 745 -7.37 13.34 -3.70
C ALA A 745 -7.11 11.83 -3.83
N ALA A 746 -6.16 11.34 -3.04
CA ALA A 746 -5.90 9.92 -2.84
C ALA A 746 -6.53 9.46 -1.51
N PHE A 747 -7.32 8.39 -1.55
CA PHE A 747 -8.00 7.79 -0.41
C PHE A 747 -7.43 6.39 -0.13
N THR A 748 -7.18 6.09 1.13
CA THR A 748 -6.85 4.73 1.56
C THR A 748 -8.15 3.97 1.82
N LEU A 749 -8.37 2.87 1.11
CA LEU A 749 -9.53 2.00 1.31
C LEU A 749 -9.20 0.79 2.17
N LYS A 750 -7.97 0.31 2.10
CA LYS A 750 -7.47 -0.78 2.92
C LYS A 750 -6.01 -0.52 3.28
N GLN A 751 -5.71 -0.62 4.56
CA GLN A 751 -4.36 -0.40 5.09
C GLN A 751 -3.42 -1.59 4.78
N ALA A 752 -2.12 -1.30 4.70
CA ALA A 752 -1.08 -2.31 4.73
C ALA A 752 -0.78 -2.69 6.19
N TYR A 753 -0.68 -3.98 6.47
CA TYR A 753 -0.19 -4.53 7.73
C TYR A 753 0.31 -5.96 7.52
N VAL A 754 1.06 -6.48 8.48
CA VAL A 754 1.55 -7.86 8.46
C VAL A 754 1.02 -8.57 9.70
N ASN A 755 0.38 -9.70 9.50
CA ASN A 755 -0.06 -10.59 10.56
C ASN A 755 0.45 -12.01 10.32
N GLU A 756 0.00 -12.98 11.09
CA GLU A 756 0.35 -14.39 10.93
C GLU A 756 -0.06 -14.99 9.56
N GLU A 757 -1.03 -14.38 8.88
CA GLU A 757 -1.51 -14.80 7.55
C GLU A 757 -0.66 -14.20 6.41
N GLY A 758 0.31 -13.34 6.72
CA GLY A 758 1.16 -12.65 5.79
C GLY A 758 0.87 -11.15 5.70
N ARG A 759 1.31 -10.51 4.60
CA ARG A 759 1.05 -9.08 4.34
C ARG A 759 -0.36 -8.89 3.80
N SER A 760 -1.13 -8.02 4.44
CA SER A 760 -2.39 -7.53 3.89
C SER A 760 -2.12 -6.81 2.55
N THR A 761 -2.93 -7.06 1.54
CA THR A 761 -2.88 -6.34 0.27
C THR A 761 -3.59 -4.99 0.41
N PRO A 762 -2.88 -3.85 0.45
CA PRO A 762 -3.50 -2.54 0.58
C PRO A 762 -4.25 -2.15 -0.69
N VAL A 763 -5.27 -1.29 -0.51
CA VAL A 763 -6.05 -0.75 -1.61
C VAL A 763 -6.26 0.74 -1.43
N SER A 764 -6.06 1.50 -2.50
CA SER A 764 -6.24 2.95 -2.52
C SER A 764 -7.14 3.39 -3.66
N ALA A 765 -7.68 4.59 -3.60
CA ALA A 765 -8.46 5.18 -4.68
C ALA A 765 -7.99 6.62 -4.96
N MET A 766 -7.76 6.91 -6.23
CA MET A 766 -7.54 8.26 -6.71
C MET A 766 -8.84 8.82 -7.28
N VAL A 767 -9.24 9.99 -6.81
CA VAL A 767 -10.41 10.72 -7.30
C VAL A 767 -9.94 12.02 -7.94
N CYS A 768 -10.29 12.26 -9.21
CA CYS A 768 -9.98 13.49 -9.96
C CYS A 768 -11.23 14.00 -10.71
N ASN A 769 -11.12 15.18 -11.34
CA ASN A 769 -12.22 15.79 -12.09
C ASN A 769 -11.74 16.32 -13.44
N PHE A 770 -11.07 15.47 -14.23
CA PHE A 770 -10.53 15.83 -15.53
C PHE A 770 -11.62 16.00 -16.60
N THR A 771 -11.37 16.87 -17.56
CA THR A 771 -12.30 17.12 -18.68
C THR A 771 -12.57 15.84 -19.48
N ARG A 772 -13.86 15.48 -19.64
CA ARG A 772 -14.27 14.32 -20.40
C ARG A 772 -13.96 14.48 -21.89
N ALA A 773 -13.73 13.36 -22.57
CA ALA A 773 -13.72 13.31 -24.03
C ALA A 773 -15.08 13.76 -24.59
N THR A 774 -15.04 14.47 -25.73
CA THR A 774 -16.21 14.82 -26.54
C THR A 774 -16.24 13.94 -27.80
N LYS A 775 -17.26 14.09 -28.63
CA LYS A 775 -17.29 13.39 -29.94
C LYS A 775 -16.16 13.83 -30.89
N GLU A 776 -15.64 15.04 -30.67
CA GLU A 776 -14.69 15.69 -31.58
C GLU A 776 -13.26 15.68 -31.04
N LYS A 777 -13.08 15.59 -29.70
CA LYS A 777 -11.79 15.63 -29.05
C LYS A 777 -11.70 14.61 -27.92
N PRO A 778 -10.53 13.94 -27.75
CA PRO A 778 -10.27 13.11 -26.57
C PRO A 778 -10.24 13.96 -25.28
N SER A 779 -10.16 13.31 -24.12
CA SER A 779 -9.87 14.00 -22.87
C SER A 779 -8.45 14.57 -22.93
N LEU A 780 -8.32 15.89 -22.99
CA LEU A 780 -7.05 16.61 -23.04
C LEU A 780 -6.81 17.28 -21.69
N LEU A 781 -5.75 16.89 -21.01
CA LEU A 781 -5.41 17.45 -19.71
C LEU A 781 -4.64 18.75 -19.86
N THR A 782 -4.94 19.72 -19.02
CA THR A 782 -4.07 20.87 -18.82
C THR A 782 -2.77 20.42 -18.14
N PHE A 783 -1.72 21.21 -18.28
CA PHE A 783 -0.44 20.88 -17.63
C PHE A 783 -0.54 20.78 -16.10
N GLY A 784 -1.33 21.66 -15.47
CA GLY A 784 -1.61 21.57 -14.04
C GLY A 784 -2.35 20.30 -13.63
N GLU A 785 -3.27 19.78 -14.48
CA GLU A 785 -3.91 18.48 -14.23
C GLU A 785 -2.94 17.30 -14.36
N VAL A 786 -1.93 17.40 -15.25
CA VAL A 786 -0.84 16.39 -15.34
C VAL A 786 -0.01 16.40 -14.05
N GLU A 787 0.37 17.57 -13.55
CA GLU A 787 1.10 17.77 -12.29
C GLU A 787 0.30 17.20 -11.10
N THR A 788 -0.98 17.55 -10.98
CA THR A 788 -1.89 17.01 -9.96
C THR A 788 -1.99 15.49 -10.04
N PHE A 789 -2.10 14.94 -11.25
CA PHE A 789 -2.18 13.48 -11.43
C PHE A 789 -0.92 12.77 -10.92
N PHE A 790 0.24 13.34 -11.18
CA PHE A 790 1.51 12.79 -10.74
C PHE A 790 1.70 12.91 -9.22
N HIS A 791 1.23 14.02 -8.65
CA HIS A 791 1.16 14.24 -7.20
C HIS A 791 0.32 13.15 -6.51
N GLU A 792 -0.92 12.95 -6.94
CA GLU A 792 -1.84 11.97 -6.33
C GLU A 792 -1.33 10.53 -6.48
N LEU A 793 -0.66 10.20 -7.59
CA LEU A 793 0.02 8.91 -7.71
C LEU A 793 1.14 8.76 -6.66
N GLY A 794 1.79 9.84 -6.25
CA GLY A 794 2.76 9.82 -5.15
C GLY A 794 2.15 9.34 -3.84
N HIS A 795 0.97 9.83 -3.48
CA HIS A 795 0.23 9.34 -2.32
C HIS A 795 -0.20 7.87 -2.48
N ILE A 796 -0.74 7.50 -3.65
CA ILE A 796 -1.14 6.12 -3.96
C ILE A 796 0.04 5.15 -3.74
N PHE A 797 1.20 5.42 -4.34
CA PHE A 797 2.34 4.53 -4.19
C PHE A 797 2.91 4.52 -2.77
N HIS A 798 2.85 5.64 -2.04
CA HIS A 798 3.22 5.67 -0.63
C HIS A 798 2.27 4.78 0.21
N GLN A 799 0.97 4.80 -0.07
CA GLN A 799 -0.01 3.94 0.60
C GLN A 799 0.21 2.46 0.28
N LEU A 800 0.46 2.12 -0.99
CA LEU A 800 0.57 0.73 -1.43
C LEU A 800 1.87 0.05 -0.99
N MET A 801 3.01 0.74 -1.03
CA MET A 801 4.33 0.14 -0.84
C MET A 801 4.69 -0.13 0.62
N SER A 802 3.94 0.40 1.58
CA SER A 802 4.26 0.31 3.01
C SER A 802 4.40 -1.14 3.48
N LYS A 803 5.46 -1.41 4.24
CA LYS A 803 5.81 -2.74 4.80
C LYS A 803 5.89 -2.65 6.32
N ASN A 804 4.79 -2.34 6.95
CA ASN A 804 4.64 -2.20 8.39
C ASN A 804 3.85 -3.37 8.99
N ARG A 805 4.11 -3.70 10.24
CA ARG A 805 3.38 -4.73 10.98
C ARG A 805 1.98 -4.28 11.37
N PHE A 806 1.80 -3.02 11.78
CA PHE A 806 0.54 -2.50 12.28
C PHE A 806 -0.07 -1.49 11.31
N SER A 807 -1.37 -1.60 11.03
CA SER A 807 -2.14 -0.71 10.14
C SER A 807 -1.98 0.78 10.47
N MET A 808 -1.84 1.13 11.76
CA MET A 808 -1.62 2.51 12.22
C MET A 808 -0.34 3.19 11.69
N PHE A 809 0.57 2.43 11.10
CA PHE A 809 1.80 2.93 10.45
C PHE A 809 1.76 2.86 8.94
N SER A 810 0.61 2.45 8.37
CA SER A 810 0.49 2.19 6.94
C SER A 810 0.62 3.48 6.11
N GLY A 811 1.47 3.41 5.09
CA GLY A 811 1.57 4.38 4.01
C GLY A 811 1.69 5.83 4.50
N THR A 812 0.68 6.63 4.19
CA THR A 812 0.61 8.06 4.52
C THR A 812 0.36 8.36 6.01
N ALA A 813 0.35 7.33 6.89
CA ALA A 813 0.30 7.51 8.34
C ALA A 813 1.63 7.98 8.95
N VAL A 814 2.32 8.88 8.28
CA VAL A 814 3.55 9.60 8.67
C VAL A 814 3.25 10.89 9.43
N GLU A 815 4.24 11.71 9.71
CA GLU A 815 4.06 13.07 10.22
C GLU A 815 3.32 13.94 9.20
N GLN A 816 2.40 14.78 9.67
CA GLN A 816 1.59 15.63 8.78
C GLN A 816 2.41 16.64 7.98
N ASP A 817 3.55 17.09 8.50
CA ASP A 817 4.50 17.96 7.83
C ASP A 817 5.50 17.20 6.94
N PHE A 818 5.32 15.88 6.78
CA PHE A 818 6.09 15.03 5.87
C PHE A 818 5.22 14.35 4.80
N VAL A 819 3.93 14.25 5.03
CA VAL A 819 3.01 13.47 4.17
C VAL A 819 3.03 13.91 2.70
N GLU A 820 3.27 15.21 2.45
CA GLU A 820 3.34 15.77 1.10
C GLU A 820 4.74 15.63 0.45
N CYS A 821 5.77 15.25 1.22
CA CYS A 821 7.12 15.13 0.65
C CYS A 821 7.21 14.13 -0.51
N PRO A 822 6.64 12.91 -0.44
CA PRO A 822 6.66 11.97 -1.55
C PRO A 822 5.89 12.44 -2.78
N SER A 823 4.71 13.07 -2.60
CA SER A 823 3.87 13.56 -3.68
C SER A 823 4.48 14.78 -4.38
N GLN A 824 4.93 15.77 -3.61
CA GLN A 824 5.61 16.97 -4.14
C GLN A 824 6.98 16.65 -4.78
N ALA A 825 7.69 15.60 -4.31
CA ALA A 825 8.91 15.18 -4.97
C ALA A 825 8.68 14.80 -6.43
N LEU A 826 7.57 14.09 -6.70
CA LEU A 826 7.22 13.64 -8.05
C LEU A 826 6.84 14.79 -8.99
N GLU A 827 6.22 15.86 -8.50
CA GLU A 827 5.90 17.04 -9.32
C GLU A 827 7.13 17.62 -10.05
N ASN A 828 8.33 17.48 -9.46
CA ASN A 828 9.55 18.00 -10.06
C ASN A 828 9.90 17.33 -11.39
N TRP A 829 9.49 16.04 -11.62
CA TRP A 829 9.66 15.37 -12.91
C TRP A 829 8.88 16.05 -14.03
N CYS A 830 7.70 16.63 -13.73
CA CYS A 830 6.83 17.25 -14.73
C CYS A 830 7.50 18.39 -15.51
N TYR A 831 8.57 18.97 -14.99
CA TYR A 831 9.30 20.09 -15.63
C TYR A 831 10.61 19.67 -16.30
N GLU A 832 10.93 18.38 -16.31
CA GLU A 832 12.15 17.91 -16.98
C GLU A 832 11.87 17.44 -18.42
N PRO A 833 12.70 17.87 -19.39
CA PRO A 833 12.48 17.56 -20.81
C PRO A 833 12.43 16.06 -21.11
N GLU A 834 13.24 15.26 -20.41
CA GLU A 834 13.28 13.81 -20.55
C GLU A 834 11.94 13.16 -20.16
N PHE A 835 11.32 13.64 -19.09
CA PHE A 835 10.01 13.18 -18.65
C PHE A 835 8.91 13.63 -19.61
N LEU A 836 8.89 14.93 -19.98
CA LEU A 836 7.93 15.45 -20.95
C LEU A 836 8.02 14.75 -22.30
N THR A 837 9.22 14.38 -22.73
CA THR A 837 9.41 13.58 -23.97
C THR A 837 8.74 12.22 -23.86
N ARG A 838 8.80 11.60 -22.68
CA ARG A 838 8.23 10.26 -22.43
C ARG A 838 6.70 10.28 -22.36
N ILE A 839 6.11 11.33 -21.76
CA ILE A 839 4.67 11.36 -21.46
C ILE A 839 3.83 12.11 -22.51
N SER A 840 4.42 13.04 -23.27
CA SER A 840 3.67 13.86 -24.21
C SER A 840 3.45 13.17 -25.56
N SER A 841 2.27 13.39 -26.14
CA SER A 841 1.92 12.94 -27.50
C SER A 841 0.78 13.79 -28.03
N HIS A 842 1.01 14.55 -29.11
CA HIS A 842 -0.04 15.36 -29.71
C HIS A 842 -1.24 14.48 -30.12
N TYR A 843 -2.44 14.87 -29.75
CA TYR A 843 -3.64 14.01 -29.87
C TYR A 843 -4.01 13.67 -31.32
N GLU A 844 -3.68 14.54 -32.32
CA GLU A 844 -3.94 14.30 -33.75
C GLU A 844 -2.75 13.67 -34.43
N THR A 845 -1.52 14.20 -34.25
CA THR A 845 -0.34 13.78 -35.02
C THR A 845 0.47 12.69 -34.33
N GLY A 846 0.37 12.56 -33.03
CA GLY A 846 1.19 11.64 -32.24
C GLY A 846 2.59 12.17 -31.95
N ASP A 847 2.92 13.38 -32.38
CA ASP A 847 4.23 13.98 -32.14
C ASP A 847 4.47 14.30 -30.67
N VAL A 848 5.72 14.17 -30.24
CA VAL A 848 6.18 14.57 -28.91
C VAL A 848 6.18 16.11 -28.82
N MET A 849 5.98 16.64 -27.63
CA MET A 849 6.04 18.08 -27.38
C MET A 849 7.38 18.67 -27.84
N PRO A 850 7.38 19.80 -28.58
CA PRO A 850 8.60 20.47 -29.00
C PRO A 850 9.47 20.93 -27.82
N THR A 851 10.78 20.78 -27.93
CA THR A 851 11.75 21.16 -26.88
C THR A 851 11.63 22.61 -26.46
N ASP A 852 11.30 23.51 -27.40
CA ASP A 852 11.06 24.93 -27.10
C ASP A 852 9.83 25.12 -26.16
N MET A 853 8.77 24.36 -26.39
CA MET A 853 7.59 24.37 -25.51
C MET A 853 7.89 23.79 -24.12
N MET A 854 8.68 22.71 -24.04
CA MET A 854 9.15 22.15 -22.75
C MET A 854 9.96 23.18 -21.95
N LYS A 855 10.87 23.89 -22.64
CA LYS A 855 11.65 24.98 -22.01
C LYS A 855 10.74 26.09 -21.49
N LYS A 856 9.76 26.52 -22.28
CA LYS A 856 8.80 27.54 -21.86
C LYS A 856 7.97 27.13 -20.64
N LEU A 857 7.63 25.85 -20.50
CA LEU A 857 6.97 25.31 -19.30
C LEU A 857 7.87 25.45 -18.07
N LYS A 858 9.15 25.12 -18.19
CA LYS A 858 10.12 25.26 -17.10
C LYS A 858 10.34 26.73 -16.74
N ASP A 859 10.52 27.61 -17.71
CA ASP A 859 10.65 29.06 -17.51
C ASP A 859 9.38 29.65 -16.86
N ASN A 860 8.19 29.11 -17.22
CA ASN A 860 6.91 29.49 -16.61
C ASN A 860 6.81 29.10 -15.12
N LYS A 861 7.35 27.94 -14.72
CA LYS A 861 7.42 27.52 -13.29
C LYS A 861 8.24 28.51 -12.47
N GLN A 862 9.38 28.94 -13.03
CA GLN A 862 10.29 29.85 -12.33
C GLN A 862 9.79 31.28 -12.28
N PHE A 863 8.88 31.66 -13.17
CA PHE A 863 8.40 33.03 -13.29
C PHE A 863 7.50 33.47 -12.12
N CYS A 864 7.87 34.53 -11.42
CA CYS A 864 7.19 35.05 -10.23
C CYS A 864 7.17 34.09 -9.03
N ASN A 865 8.10 33.15 -8.97
CA ASN A 865 8.18 32.16 -7.91
C ASN A 865 8.49 32.79 -6.54
N GLY A 866 9.32 33.83 -6.49
CA GLY A 866 9.56 34.59 -5.26
C GLY A 866 8.29 35.20 -4.66
N LEU A 867 7.39 35.70 -5.51
CA LEU A 867 6.09 36.23 -5.08
C LEU A 867 5.15 35.11 -4.59
N HIS A 868 5.18 33.93 -5.22
CA HIS A 868 4.40 32.79 -4.77
C HIS A 868 4.84 32.38 -3.37
N TYR A 869 6.13 32.15 -3.16
CA TYR A 869 6.63 31.61 -1.88
C TYR A 869 6.58 32.62 -0.75
N ILE A 870 6.81 33.92 -1.00
CA ILE A 870 6.67 34.89 0.07
C ILE A 870 5.22 34.98 0.57
N ARG A 871 4.23 34.75 -0.28
CA ARG A 871 2.82 34.65 0.12
C ARG A 871 2.55 33.40 0.96
N GLN A 872 3.10 32.24 0.58
CA GLN A 872 2.98 31.00 1.37
C GLN A 872 3.64 31.14 2.74
N LEU A 873 4.82 31.76 2.78
CA LEU A 873 5.54 32.08 4.02
C LEU A 873 4.74 33.04 4.91
N GLN A 874 4.06 34.01 4.34
CA GLN A 874 3.20 34.93 5.07
C GLN A 874 2.03 34.17 5.74
N PHE A 875 1.40 33.20 5.07
CA PHE A 875 0.34 32.38 5.65
C PHE A 875 0.86 31.49 6.78
N ALA A 876 2.04 30.86 6.58
CA ALA A 876 2.66 30.02 7.58
C ALA A 876 3.09 30.80 8.83
N LEU A 877 3.67 32.01 8.63
CA LEU A 877 4.03 32.91 9.73
C LEU A 877 2.79 33.43 10.47
N TYR A 878 1.71 33.73 9.74
CA TYR A 878 0.45 34.16 10.35
C TYR A 878 -0.13 33.08 11.25
N ASP A 879 -0.17 31.83 10.78
CA ASP A 879 -0.58 30.67 11.58
C ASP A 879 0.28 30.54 12.85
N MET A 880 1.60 30.57 12.68
CA MET A 880 2.53 30.40 13.80
C MET A 880 2.47 31.57 14.80
N GLU A 881 2.38 32.82 14.36
CA GLU A 881 2.28 34.00 15.23
C GLU A 881 1.00 33.96 16.09
N LEU A 882 -0.11 33.49 15.53
CA LEU A 882 -1.37 33.35 16.28
C LEU A 882 -1.32 32.27 17.37
N HIS A 883 -0.60 31.17 17.11
CA HIS A 883 -0.67 29.98 17.94
C HIS A 883 0.55 29.75 18.88
N SER A 884 1.71 30.38 18.58
CA SER A 884 2.90 30.28 19.43
C SER A 884 3.02 31.43 20.43
N SER A 885 2.27 32.55 20.22
CA SER A 885 2.34 33.69 21.12
C SER A 885 1.64 33.42 22.46
N SER A 886 2.30 33.77 23.57
CA SER A 886 1.69 33.84 24.89
C SER A 886 0.77 35.08 25.08
N GLU A 887 0.95 36.10 24.25
CA GLU A 887 0.16 37.34 24.27
C GLU A 887 -1.15 37.15 23.49
N HIS A 888 -2.11 38.04 23.79
CA HIS A 888 -3.33 38.12 22.96
C HIS A 888 -2.97 38.82 21.63
N ARG A 889 -3.24 38.12 20.50
CA ARG A 889 -3.02 38.63 19.16
C ARG A 889 -4.36 38.87 18.50
N ASP A 890 -4.59 40.11 17.98
CA ASP A 890 -5.72 40.41 17.14
C ASP A 890 -5.54 39.81 15.75
N VAL A 891 -6.49 38.94 15.32
CA VAL A 891 -6.36 38.18 14.08
C VAL A 891 -6.27 39.03 12.83
N ILE A 892 -6.90 40.21 12.76
CA ILE A 892 -6.85 41.10 11.60
C ILE A 892 -5.54 41.86 11.59
N THR A 893 -5.18 42.46 12.73
CA THR A 893 -3.96 43.25 12.87
C THR A 893 -2.70 42.42 12.58
N THR A 894 -2.60 41.23 13.13
CA THR A 894 -1.47 40.31 12.92
C THR A 894 -1.26 40.00 11.45
N TYR A 895 -2.34 39.67 10.71
CA TYR A 895 -2.21 39.45 9.27
C TYR A 895 -1.72 40.69 8.50
N ASN A 896 -2.30 41.84 8.77
CA ASN A 896 -1.96 43.09 8.08
C ASN A 896 -0.51 43.52 8.36
N GLU A 897 -0.02 43.37 9.57
CA GLU A 897 1.39 43.59 9.93
C GLU A 897 2.35 42.73 9.12
N LEU A 898 2.07 41.41 9.05
CA LEU A 898 2.88 40.44 8.27
C LEU A 898 2.80 40.77 6.77
N GLN A 899 1.64 41.09 6.25
CA GLN A 899 1.46 41.49 4.86
C GLN A 899 2.27 42.73 4.54
N SER A 900 2.21 43.79 5.37
CA SER A 900 2.98 45.00 5.17
C SER A 900 4.48 44.79 5.30
N LYS A 901 4.92 43.85 6.12
CA LYS A 901 6.33 43.54 6.35
C LYS A 901 6.97 42.76 5.19
N TYR A 902 6.26 41.81 4.63
CA TYR A 902 6.85 40.84 3.71
C TYR A 902 6.40 40.95 2.26
N SER A 903 5.19 41.47 1.99
CA SER A 903 4.72 41.59 0.61
C SER A 903 5.27 42.83 -0.08
N PRO A 904 5.87 42.70 -1.28
CA PRO A 904 6.32 43.86 -2.06
C PRO A 904 5.21 44.53 -2.89
N LEU A 905 3.94 44.08 -2.74
CA LEU A 905 2.80 44.56 -3.50
C LEU A 905 2.00 45.59 -2.73
N VAL A 906 1.29 46.45 -3.46
CA VAL A 906 0.23 47.32 -2.91
C VAL A 906 -1.06 46.50 -2.77
N HIS A 907 -1.62 46.46 -1.57
CA HIS A 907 -2.85 45.67 -1.28
C HIS A 907 -4.08 46.57 -1.13
N CYS A 908 -5.25 46.00 -1.51
CA CYS A 908 -6.53 46.57 -1.10
C CYS A 908 -6.90 46.07 0.31
N GLU A 909 -7.88 46.71 0.94
CA GLU A 909 -8.42 46.25 2.22
C GLU A 909 -8.94 44.81 2.10
N SER A 910 -8.52 43.97 3.04
CA SER A 910 -8.95 42.55 3.11
C SER A 910 -9.08 42.11 4.58
N CYS A 911 -9.79 41.02 4.79
CA CYS A 911 -9.93 40.39 6.10
C CYS A 911 -9.60 38.91 5.99
N MET A 912 -8.31 38.57 5.87
CA MET A 912 -7.86 37.19 5.74
C MET A 912 -8.33 36.31 6.91
N ALA A 913 -8.41 36.87 8.10
CA ALA A 913 -8.92 36.20 9.30
C ALA A 913 -10.35 35.63 9.15
N ALA A 914 -11.17 36.24 8.26
CA ALA A 914 -12.53 35.77 8.00
C ALA A 914 -12.61 34.71 6.90
N ASN A 915 -11.51 34.50 6.14
CA ASN A 915 -11.52 33.70 4.92
C ASN A 915 -10.48 32.58 4.93
N PHE A 916 -9.61 32.48 5.93
CA PHE A 916 -8.54 31.51 6.00
C PHE A 916 -9.02 30.22 6.69
N GLY A 917 -9.76 29.37 5.97
CA GLY A 917 -10.36 28.13 6.49
C GLY A 917 -9.38 27.13 7.11
N HIS A 918 -8.11 27.12 6.69
CA HIS A 918 -7.07 26.24 7.25
C HIS A 918 -6.96 26.34 8.77
N LEU A 919 -7.07 27.53 9.35
CA LEU A 919 -6.97 27.73 10.80
C LEU A 919 -8.19 27.24 11.59
N MET A 920 -9.26 26.84 10.89
CA MET A 920 -10.50 26.30 11.43
C MET A 920 -10.87 24.96 10.78
N GLY A 921 -9.88 24.27 10.19
CA GLY A 921 -10.07 23.03 9.44
C GLY A 921 -9.02 21.96 9.71
N GLY A 922 -8.33 21.99 10.87
CA GLY A 922 -7.34 20.97 11.26
C GLY A 922 -5.90 21.28 10.85
N TYR A 923 -5.65 22.46 10.23
CA TYR A 923 -4.31 22.92 9.84
C TYR A 923 -3.75 24.03 10.76
N GLU A 924 -4.40 24.29 11.88
CA GLU A 924 -3.88 25.22 12.90
C GLU A 924 -2.54 24.75 13.43
N SER A 925 -1.57 25.64 13.42
CA SER A 925 -0.14 25.36 13.70
C SER A 925 0.48 24.32 12.74
N GLY A 926 -0.10 24.15 11.55
CA GLY A 926 0.29 23.13 10.57
C GLY A 926 0.48 23.66 9.14
N TYR A 927 0.15 24.92 8.85
CA TYR A 927 0.26 25.45 7.48
C TYR A 927 1.70 25.45 6.93
N TYR A 928 2.70 25.60 7.79
CA TYR A 928 4.11 25.51 7.43
C TYR A 928 4.48 24.16 6.76
N GLY A 929 3.70 23.11 7.01
CA GLY A 929 3.97 21.75 6.55
C GLY A 929 4.05 21.62 5.02
N TYR A 930 3.31 22.46 4.27
CA TYR A 930 3.40 22.51 2.82
C TYR A 930 4.81 22.89 2.34
N LEU A 931 5.37 23.97 2.89
CA LEU A 931 6.73 24.43 2.56
C LEU A 931 7.80 23.48 3.12
N TRP A 932 7.55 22.92 4.29
CA TRP A 932 8.45 21.99 4.94
C TRP A 932 8.61 20.72 4.09
N SER A 933 7.50 20.13 3.67
CA SER A 933 7.50 18.96 2.78
C SER A 933 8.13 19.26 1.43
N GLU A 934 7.88 20.45 0.84
CA GLU A 934 8.39 20.85 -0.47
C GLU A 934 9.92 21.03 -0.47
N VAL A 935 10.49 21.55 0.62
CA VAL A 935 11.95 21.64 0.80
C VAL A 935 12.57 20.26 0.76
N TYR A 936 11.98 19.27 1.43
CA TYR A 936 12.50 17.90 1.42
C TYR A 936 12.22 17.17 0.11
N ALA A 937 11.11 17.46 -0.54
CA ALA A 937 10.80 16.97 -1.88
C ALA A 937 11.86 17.38 -2.91
N ALA A 938 12.35 18.61 -2.83
CA ALA A 938 13.45 19.09 -3.69
C ALA A 938 14.74 18.29 -3.46
N GLU A 939 15.07 17.96 -2.22
CA GLU A 939 16.22 17.12 -1.87
C GLU A 939 16.12 15.70 -2.45
N VAL A 940 14.93 15.10 -2.39
CA VAL A 940 14.68 13.79 -3.00
C VAL A 940 14.93 13.83 -4.50
N PHE A 941 14.35 14.82 -5.18
CA PHE A 941 14.53 14.96 -6.63
C PHE A 941 15.98 15.27 -7.04
N GLN A 942 16.70 16.04 -6.22
CA GLN A 942 18.11 16.38 -6.47
C GLN A 942 19.02 15.14 -6.51
N LEU A 943 18.69 14.04 -5.80
CA LEU A 943 19.43 12.78 -5.92
C LEU A 943 19.38 12.23 -7.34
N PHE A 944 18.21 12.23 -7.96
CA PHE A 944 18.05 11.77 -9.34
C PHE A 944 18.79 12.68 -10.32
N LYS A 945 18.68 13.99 -10.17
CA LYS A 945 19.42 14.96 -11.02
C LYS A 945 20.93 14.77 -10.92
N ASN A 946 21.46 14.58 -9.73
CA ASN A 946 22.90 14.38 -9.48
C ASN A 946 23.42 13.07 -10.09
N SER A 947 22.57 12.08 -10.31
CA SER A 947 22.96 10.84 -11.00
C SER A 947 23.13 10.99 -12.51
N GLY A 948 22.62 12.07 -13.08
CA GLY A 948 22.55 12.30 -14.54
C GLY A 948 21.45 11.50 -15.25
N ASP A 949 20.64 10.76 -14.54
CA ASP A 949 19.48 10.00 -15.04
C ASP A 949 18.32 10.16 -14.08
N ILE A 950 17.30 10.93 -14.47
CA ILE A 950 16.11 11.15 -13.63
C ILE A 950 15.20 9.91 -13.49
N PHE A 951 15.47 8.86 -14.25
CA PHE A 951 14.79 7.56 -14.16
C PHE A 951 15.68 6.47 -13.53
N ASN A 952 16.73 6.88 -12.82
CA ASN A 952 17.70 5.96 -12.21
C ASN A 952 17.01 4.95 -11.29
N ARG A 953 17.02 3.67 -11.70
CA ARG A 953 16.33 2.58 -11.02
C ARG A 953 16.91 2.25 -9.64
N GLU A 954 18.23 2.42 -9.45
CA GLU A 954 18.88 2.16 -8.17
C GLU A 954 18.50 3.22 -7.13
N ILE A 955 18.51 4.50 -7.52
CA ILE A 955 18.04 5.60 -6.66
C ILE A 955 16.54 5.46 -6.38
N GLY A 956 15.74 5.10 -7.39
CA GLY A 956 14.31 4.85 -7.22
C GLY A 956 14.02 3.74 -6.23
N LEU A 957 14.75 2.62 -6.30
CA LEU A 957 14.61 1.52 -5.34
C LEU A 957 15.12 1.94 -3.94
N HIS A 958 16.19 2.71 -3.86
CA HIS A 958 16.69 3.24 -2.58
C HIS A 958 15.66 4.19 -1.94
N TYR A 959 15.07 5.10 -2.72
CA TYR A 959 13.97 5.97 -2.28
C TYR A 959 12.74 5.15 -1.82
N ARG A 960 12.31 4.18 -2.61
CA ARG A 960 11.23 3.26 -2.24
C ARG A 960 11.48 2.60 -0.88
N ARG A 961 12.68 2.05 -0.65
CA ARG A 961 13.04 1.33 0.57
C ARG A 961 13.23 2.24 1.79
N CYS A 962 13.78 3.45 1.60
CA CYS A 962 14.05 4.37 2.71
C CYS A 962 12.81 5.18 3.14
N ILE A 963 11.87 5.45 2.22
CA ILE A 963 10.71 6.30 2.48
C ILE A 963 9.40 5.51 2.30
N LEU A 964 9.07 5.07 1.07
CA LEU A 964 7.73 4.58 0.75
C LEU A 964 7.38 3.27 1.48
N GLU A 965 8.33 2.36 1.64
CA GLU A 965 8.12 1.09 2.35
C GLU A 965 8.10 1.24 3.87
N ARG A 966 8.52 2.40 4.41
CA ARG A 966 8.58 2.62 5.86
C ARG A 966 7.25 3.07 6.47
N GLY A 967 6.43 3.78 5.71
CA GLY A 967 5.23 4.40 6.28
C GLY A 967 5.56 5.17 7.56
N GLY A 968 4.72 5.05 8.57
CA GLY A 968 4.90 5.71 9.87
C GLY A 968 5.81 4.98 10.87
N THR A 969 6.58 3.96 10.47
CA THR A 969 7.45 3.19 11.40
C THR A 969 8.75 3.92 11.77
N GLN A 970 9.12 4.94 11.01
CA GLN A 970 10.26 5.83 11.28
C GLN A 970 9.79 7.29 11.19
N ASP A 971 10.48 8.20 11.87
CA ASP A 971 10.23 9.63 11.71
C ASP A 971 10.85 10.14 10.41
N GLY A 972 10.26 11.22 9.87
CA GLY A 972 10.65 11.80 8.59
C GLY A 972 12.13 12.23 8.51
N PHE A 973 12.70 12.75 9.61
CA PHE A 973 14.14 13.09 9.64
C PHE A 973 15.02 11.86 9.48
N THR A 974 14.71 10.77 10.18
CA THR A 974 15.44 9.50 10.09
C THR A 974 15.31 8.94 8.68
N MET A 975 14.12 8.95 8.08
CA MET A 975 13.91 8.50 6.71
C MET A 975 14.70 9.31 5.71
N MET A 976 14.68 10.64 5.81
CA MET A 976 15.46 11.53 4.94
C MET A 976 16.97 11.36 5.13
N GLN A 977 17.43 11.21 6.37
CA GLN A 977 18.85 10.96 6.64
C GLN A 977 19.32 9.63 6.04
N ASN A 978 18.52 8.59 6.13
CA ASN A 978 18.81 7.28 5.53
C ASN A 978 18.87 7.37 4.00
N LEU A 979 17.97 8.14 3.39
CA LEU A 979 17.94 8.34 1.94
C LEU A 979 19.13 9.17 1.45
N LEU A 980 19.43 10.30 2.12
CA LEU A 980 20.43 11.28 1.68
C LEU A 980 21.86 10.95 2.14
N GLY A 981 22.01 10.09 3.16
CA GLY A 981 23.29 9.86 3.85
C GLY A 981 23.78 11.04 4.70
N ARG A 982 22.93 12.09 4.86
CA ARG A 982 23.17 13.31 5.64
C ARG A 982 21.84 13.89 6.14
N MET A 983 21.91 14.84 7.04
CA MET A 983 20.70 15.60 7.40
C MET A 983 20.20 16.42 6.20
N PRO A 984 18.89 16.51 5.97
CA PRO A 984 18.30 17.35 4.93
C PRO A 984 18.53 18.84 5.23
N ASN A 985 18.57 19.66 4.17
CA ASN A 985 18.68 21.11 4.26
C ASN A 985 17.83 21.78 3.15
N SER A 986 17.89 23.12 3.04
CA SER A 986 17.11 23.87 2.05
C SER A 986 17.86 24.14 0.73
N ASP A 987 19.07 23.64 0.54
CA ASP A 987 19.92 24.03 -0.60
C ASP A 987 19.32 23.65 -1.94
N ALA A 988 18.83 22.40 -2.09
CA ALA A 988 18.21 21.92 -3.32
C ALA A 988 16.93 22.72 -3.69
N PHE A 989 16.16 23.10 -2.69
CA PHE A 989 14.98 23.94 -2.88
C PHE A 989 15.40 25.36 -3.35
N LEU A 990 16.43 25.93 -2.74
CA LEU A 990 16.91 27.28 -3.04
C LEU A 990 17.60 27.38 -4.40
N GLU A 991 18.23 26.32 -4.89
CA GLU A 991 18.81 26.27 -6.24
C GLU A 991 17.76 26.54 -7.34
N GLN A 992 16.47 26.33 -7.08
CA GLN A 992 15.41 26.64 -8.03
C GLN A 992 15.21 28.15 -8.25
N PHE A 993 15.79 29.02 -7.39
CA PHE A 993 15.69 30.48 -7.42
C PHE A 993 17.01 31.17 -7.78
N ALA A 994 18.08 30.44 -8.00
CA ALA A 994 19.40 30.92 -8.35
C ALA A 994 19.53 31.18 -9.91
#